data_01a44ddbd099c6372fba10edc2c6fbd7
#
_entry.id   01a44ddbd099c6372fba10edc2c6fbd7
#
_cell.length_a   1.000
_cell.length_b   1.000
_cell.length_c   1.000
_cell.angle_alpha   90.00
_cell.angle_beta   90.00
_cell.angle_gamma   90.00
#
_symmetry.space_group_name_H-M   'P 1'
#
loop_
_entity.id
_entity.type
_entity.pdbx_description
1 polymer ?
#
loop_
_entity_poly.entity_id
_entity_poly.type
_entity_poly.pdbx_seq_one_letter_code
_entity_poly.pdbx_strand_id
1 'polypeptide(L)'
;MGYWLAGPDDAEVHAPLKRFDARYWTVNFPRPMMAAVTTTGPRALRVDAVFYKANDLAGLIWESADKYDHPLLAYETRTDYRGLTLRFRWRSSGVLPLNAVYGPTLTIEGKDAQGRPRGWYVRLWNYAQGLPEDAQITLDFDHLSGGFLLPGEADPVWAGDIDRMFISLVPPGYSGADAPLSNPIEGWAELSDIVCEGASSVLRQGDVLVPPHGRSIATGYDDHYNVTPERLIWQAFRLGYRGAINHYAGMSHYFRLARDGSNWRVTLTGGALNTATTSWHRDFAERARAYGFGLILSLSFELFDAHCPDDWKQRAANGDPALTGWSPPSTLLSPAQGAAMAYLQAVAKALVGIAVAAGHAPRFQIGEPWWWIMPDGRPCIYDAAAKAALGGAPIAIPTVATSALTTVQKALLDAAGALLAQATAALAASVRTAFPNCERLLLIYLPSILDAAAPEVRRANLPLGWARPAFDVLQLEDYDWVTSGDAGGRDAALADVTARLGYPVARQHYLSGFVLRAEDADQWQAIDAAADAARARGVPEIFIWALPQVLRDGFTCFKLGDAAMDAFDDVDFPLAIGQQAQVAPEFSTAIVTTASGHEQRNAAWANGRLRFDAGPGVRSDQDVQRLIGFFRARRGAAKAFRFRDPTDNSSKGMTGVPTALDVPIGTGNGNKTRFALVKSYGDGADAEVRRITRPVSASLLVAVNGSPRPSGWVLETGGWIRFATAPPNGAIVTAGFIFDVPVRFEGDQLSVTAFGLAAGEIPSVPLIEVRDQ
;
A
#
# COMPACT_ATOMS: atom_id res chain seq x y z
N MET A 1 23.32 9.40 13.44
CA MET A 1 23.67 8.27 12.55
C MET A 1 22.89 8.46 11.26
N GLY A 2 23.58 8.61 10.14
CA GLY A 2 22.92 8.71 8.83
C GLY A 2 22.46 7.32 8.39
N TYR A 3 21.29 7.25 7.77
CA TYR A 3 20.78 6.03 7.17
C TYR A 3 21.07 6.10 5.67
N TRP A 4 21.59 5.01 5.13
CA TRP A 4 21.88 4.90 3.71
C TRP A 4 20.65 4.36 2.98
N LEU A 5 20.14 5.12 2.05
CA LEU A 5 19.26 4.59 1.02
C LEU A 5 20.18 4.19 -0.14
N ALA A 6 20.39 2.88 -0.29
CA ALA A 6 21.19 2.39 -1.39
C ALA A 6 20.49 2.64 -2.72
N GLY A 7 21.23 3.14 -3.69
CA GLY A 7 20.79 3.17 -5.07
C GLY A 7 20.78 1.75 -5.66
N PRO A 8 19.96 1.46 -6.67
CA PRO A 8 19.88 0.13 -7.29
C PRO A 8 21.21 -0.32 -7.94
N ASP A 9 22.12 0.58 -8.19
CA ASP A 9 23.42 0.28 -8.81
C ASP A 9 24.58 0.18 -7.81
N ASP A 10 24.30 0.34 -6.52
CA ASP A 10 25.33 0.27 -5.48
C ASP A 10 25.48 -1.18 -4.99
N ALA A 11 26.47 -1.88 -5.51
CA ALA A 11 26.72 -3.30 -5.24
C ALA A 11 27.05 -3.62 -3.77
N GLU A 12 27.48 -2.62 -2.98
CA GLU A 12 27.84 -2.83 -1.57
C GLU A 12 26.61 -2.93 -0.65
N VAL A 13 25.44 -2.53 -1.12
CA VAL A 13 24.20 -2.46 -0.35
C VAL A 13 23.13 -3.45 -0.80
N HIS A 14 23.45 -4.36 -1.70
CA HIS A 14 22.54 -5.42 -2.12
C HIS A 14 22.83 -6.73 -1.39
N ALA A 15 21.82 -7.25 -0.69
CA ALA A 15 21.86 -8.59 -0.16
C ALA A 15 21.81 -9.61 -1.32
N PRO A 16 22.56 -10.73 -1.20
CA PRO A 16 22.42 -11.82 -2.15
C PRO A 16 21.14 -12.60 -1.88
N LEU A 17 20.32 -12.79 -2.90
CA LEU A 17 19.17 -13.68 -2.88
C LEU A 17 19.44 -14.90 -3.76
N LYS A 18 19.26 -16.11 -3.24
CA LYS A 18 19.29 -17.32 -4.07
C LYS A 18 18.03 -17.38 -4.93
N ARG A 19 18.20 -17.69 -6.23
CA ARG A 19 17.06 -18.01 -7.08
C ARG A 19 16.26 -19.17 -6.49
N PHE A 20 14.94 -19.09 -6.62
CA PHE A 20 13.98 -20.04 -6.06
C PHE A 20 13.97 -20.09 -4.51
N ASP A 21 14.39 -19.00 -3.85
CA ASP A 21 14.23 -18.86 -2.39
C ASP A 21 12.76 -19.10 -2.02
N ALA A 22 12.55 -19.91 -1.00
CA ALA A 22 11.22 -20.37 -0.58
C ALA A 22 10.24 -19.23 -0.28
N ARG A 23 10.72 -18.07 0.17
CA ARG A 23 9.92 -16.90 0.53
C ARG A 23 9.25 -16.22 -0.65
N TYR A 24 9.83 -16.33 -1.85
CA TYR A 24 9.45 -15.52 -3.02
C TYR A 24 8.53 -16.24 -4.00
N TRP A 25 8.14 -17.46 -3.69
CA TRP A 25 7.10 -18.14 -4.43
C TRP A 25 5.72 -17.60 -4.06
N THR A 26 4.83 -17.57 -5.04
CA THR A 26 3.44 -17.15 -4.87
C THR A 26 2.49 -18.24 -5.36
N VAL A 27 1.21 -18.11 -5.01
CA VAL A 27 0.19 -19.05 -5.47
C VAL A 27 -0.95 -18.31 -6.14
N ASN A 28 -1.51 -18.89 -7.22
CA ASN A 28 -2.72 -18.39 -7.86
C ASN A 28 -3.69 -19.54 -8.12
N PHE A 29 -4.99 -19.26 -8.04
CA PHE A 29 -6.03 -20.25 -8.18
C PHE A 29 -7.40 -19.62 -8.55
N PRO A 30 -8.32 -20.37 -9.21
CA PRO A 30 -9.66 -19.90 -9.50
C PRO A 30 -10.59 -20.02 -8.30
N ARG A 31 -11.58 -19.14 -8.19
CA ARG A 31 -12.67 -19.34 -7.23
C ARG A 31 -13.60 -20.49 -7.69
N PRO A 32 -14.19 -21.29 -6.80
CA PRO A 32 -14.22 -21.13 -5.34
C PRO A 32 -13.09 -21.85 -4.58
N MET A 33 -12.13 -22.48 -5.27
CA MET A 33 -11.03 -23.14 -4.54
C MET A 33 -10.25 -22.16 -3.67
N MET A 34 -9.48 -22.69 -2.73
CA MET A 34 -8.62 -21.93 -1.83
C MET A 34 -7.23 -22.56 -1.82
N ALA A 35 -6.20 -21.74 -1.86
CA ALA A 35 -4.84 -22.18 -1.66
C ALA A 35 -4.01 -21.09 -0.97
N ALA A 36 -2.94 -21.50 -0.31
CA ALA A 36 -1.96 -20.60 0.29
C ALA A 36 -0.57 -21.22 0.24
N VAL A 37 0.46 -20.36 0.19
CA VAL A 37 1.86 -20.76 0.26
C VAL A 37 2.47 -20.26 1.55
N THR A 38 3.22 -21.12 2.26
CA THR A 38 3.93 -20.82 3.51
C THR A 38 5.36 -21.30 3.43
N THR A 39 6.25 -20.71 4.24
CA THR A 39 7.63 -21.18 4.36
C THR A 39 7.74 -22.14 5.55
N THR A 40 8.19 -23.39 5.30
CA THR A 40 8.36 -24.42 6.33
C THR A 40 9.81 -24.55 6.79
N GLY A 41 10.72 -23.80 6.17
CA GLY A 41 12.14 -23.72 6.51
C GLY A 41 12.90 -22.80 5.57
N PRO A 42 14.18 -22.53 5.82
CA PRO A 42 14.97 -21.60 4.99
C PRO A 42 15.07 -22.00 3.50
N ARG A 43 14.86 -23.27 3.19
CA ARG A 43 14.87 -23.83 1.84
C ARG A 43 13.67 -24.74 1.61
N ALA A 44 12.56 -24.42 2.24
CA ALA A 44 11.35 -25.24 2.15
C ALA A 44 10.10 -24.38 2.17
N LEU A 45 9.16 -24.73 1.32
CA LEU A 45 7.83 -24.13 1.25
C LEU A 45 6.76 -25.22 1.15
N ARG A 46 5.55 -24.85 1.53
CA ARG A 46 4.38 -25.72 1.41
C ARG A 46 3.21 -24.94 0.83
N VAL A 47 2.50 -25.60 -0.08
CA VAL A 47 1.19 -25.13 -0.57
C VAL A 47 0.12 -26.02 0.02
N ASP A 48 -0.83 -25.44 0.72
CA ASP A 48 -2.07 -26.09 1.14
C ASP A 48 -3.21 -25.60 0.23
N ALA A 49 -4.08 -26.53 -0.21
CA ALA A 49 -5.16 -26.22 -1.13
C ALA A 49 -6.46 -26.96 -0.74
N VAL A 50 -7.59 -26.33 -1.06
CA VAL A 50 -8.92 -26.93 -0.95
C VAL A 50 -9.62 -26.82 -2.29
N PHE A 51 -9.89 -27.96 -2.91
CA PHE A 51 -10.50 -28.07 -4.22
C PHE A 51 -12.01 -28.32 -4.07
N TYR A 52 -12.80 -27.65 -4.87
CA TYR A 52 -14.26 -27.74 -4.90
C TYR A 52 -14.80 -28.25 -6.24
N LYS A 53 -14.05 -28.09 -7.32
CA LYS A 53 -14.42 -28.47 -8.68
C LYS A 53 -13.41 -29.42 -9.31
N ALA A 54 -13.87 -30.23 -10.26
CA ALA A 54 -13.02 -31.18 -10.98
C ALA A 54 -11.96 -30.51 -11.87
N ASN A 55 -12.15 -29.25 -12.26
CA ASN A 55 -11.20 -28.45 -13.04
C ASN A 55 -10.38 -27.45 -12.19
N ASP A 56 -10.46 -27.52 -10.88
CA ASP A 56 -9.67 -26.65 -10.02
C ASP A 56 -8.17 -26.92 -10.21
N LEU A 57 -7.39 -25.83 -10.32
CA LEU A 57 -5.96 -25.86 -10.46
C LEU A 57 -5.32 -24.72 -9.66
N ALA A 58 -4.43 -25.03 -8.74
CA ALA A 58 -3.53 -24.06 -8.15
C ALA A 58 -2.19 -24.05 -8.88
N GLY A 59 -1.66 -22.88 -9.16
CA GLY A 59 -0.31 -22.68 -9.69
C GLY A 59 0.62 -22.15 -8.61
N LEU A 60 1.69 -22.89 -8.27
CA LEU A 60 2.78 -22.40 -7.45
C LEU A 60 3.80 -21.71 -8.36
N ILE A 61 3.95 -20.39 -8.22
CA ILE A 61 4.56 -19.51 -9.22
C ILE A 61 5.91 -18.97 -8.73
N TRP A 62 6.91 -19.00 -9.62
CA TRP A 62 8.15 -18.24 -9.53
C TRP A 62 8.21 -17.21 -10.67
N GLU A 63 8.44 -15.94 -10.31
CA GLU A 63 8.58 -14.85 -11.29
C GLU A 63 10.05 -14.50 -11.52
N SER A 64 10.41 -14.15 -12.76
CA SER A 64 11.76 -13.65 -13.10
C SER A 64 11.96 -12.18 -12.76
N ALA A 65 10.86 -11.45 -12.55
CA ALA A 65 10.82 -10.07 -12.09
C ALA A 65 9.99 -9.97 -10.82
N ASP A 66 10.45 -9.21 -9.84
CA ASP A 66 9.67 -8.97 -8.64
C ASP A 66 8.45 -8.08 -8.93
N LYS A 67 7.29 -8.51 -8.45
CA LYS A 67 6.01 -7.82 -8.64
C LYS A 67 5.30 -7.47 -7.32
N TYR A 68 5.86 -7.89 -6.20
CA TYR A 68 5.17 -7.86 -4.91
C TYR A 68 5.92 -7.07 -3.84
N ASP A 69 7.22 -6.85 -4.01
CA ASP A 69 8.03 -6.17 -3.01
C ASP A 69 8.06 -4.67 -3.24
N HIS A 70 8.28 -3.97 -2.15
CA HIS A 70 8.59 -2.55 -2.21
C HIS A 70 9.82 -2.31 -3.10
N PRO A 71 9.85 -1.27 -3.97
CA PRO A 71 10.96 -1.02 -4.89
C PRO A 71 12.35 -0.97 -4.24
N LEU A 72 12.45 -0.55 -2.98
CA LEU A 72 13.70 -0.55 -2.20
C LEU A 72 14.13 -1.94 -1.71
N LEU A 73 13.28 -2.96 -1.83
CA LEU A 73 13.49 -4.32 -1.31
C LEU A 73 13.37 -5.39 -2.40
N ALA A 74 12.94 -5.00 -3.59
CA ALA A 74 12.71 -5.90 -4.72
C ALA A 74 14.01 -6.55 -5.20
N TYR A 75 13.90 -7.77 -5.71
CA TYR A 75 15.02 -8.41 -6.36
C TYR A 75 15.13 -8.02 -7.84
N GLU A 76 16.36 -8.11 -8.38
CA GLU A 76 16.64 -7.78 -9.78
C GLU A 76 15.88 -8.68 -10.76
N THR A 77 15.37 -8.10 -11.84
CA THR A 77 14.82 -8.87 -12.94
C THR A 77 15.92 -9.63 -13.67
N ARG A 78 15.76 -10.97 -13.77
CA ARG A 78 16.71 -11.80 -14.53
C ARG A 78 15.98 -12.97 -15.21
N THR A 79 15.84 -12.87 -16.52
CA THR A 79 15.09 -13.83 -17.36
C THR A 79 15.96 -14.96 -17.91
N ASP A 80 17.29 -14.86 -17.84
CA ASP A 80 18.23 -15.88 -18.32
C ASP A 80 18.47 -16.96 -17.23
N TYR A 81 18.14 -18.20 -17.55
CA TYR A 81 18.30 -19.39 -16.70
C TYR A 81 19.33 -20.38 -17.25
N ARG A 82 20.05 -20.05 -18.34
CA ARG A 82 21.08 -20.93 -18.88
C ARG A 82 22.18 -21.20 -17.84
N GLY A 83 22.69 -22.43 -17.84
CA GLY A 83 23.70 -22.88 -16.88
C GLY A 83 23.21 -23.01 -15.45
N LEU A 84 21.88 -23.03 -15.22
CA LEU A 84 21.31 -23.25 -13.91
C LEU A 84 20.76 -24.66 -13.74
N THR A 85 20.91 -25.19 -12.54
CA THR A 85 20.27 -26.43 -12.11
C THR A 85 19.48 -26.16 -10.84
N LEU A 86 18.18 -26.44 -10.86
CA LEU A 86 17.28 -26.41 -9.69
C LEU A 86 17.07 -27.83 -9.18
N ARG A 87 17.26 -28.03 -7.87
CA ARG A 87 16.98 -29.30 -7.17
C ARG A 87 16.08 -29.03 -5.98
N PHE A 88 15.12 -29.94 -5.76
CA PHE A 88 14.29 -29.95 -4.56
C PHE A 88 13.69 -31.34 -4.32
N ARG A 89 13.33 -31.62 -3.09
CA ARG A 89 12.50 -32.78 -2.76
C ARG A 89 11.04 -32.37 -2.85
N TRP A 90 10.28 -33.12 -3.59
CA TRP A 90 8.83 -33.04 -3.70
C TRP A 90 8.17 -33.99 -2.75
N ARG A 91 7.19 -33.52 -1.98
CA ARG A 91 6.23 -34.37 -1.24
C ARG A 91 4.83 -33.84 -1.44
N SER A 92 3.83 -34.72 -1.54
CA SER A 92 2.46 -34.29 -1.74
C SER A 92 1.45 -35.32 -1.21
N SER A 93 0.23 -34.83 -0.92
CA SER A 93 -0.92 -35.65 -0.58
C SER A 93 -2.20 -34.91 -0.95
N GLY A 94 -3.25 -35.62 -1.35
CA GLY A 94 -4.54 -35.02 -1.73
C GLY A 94 -4.50 -34.24 -3.05
N VAL A 95 -3.41 -34.31 -3.80
CA VAL A 95 -3.27 -33.84 -5.17
C VAL A 95 -2.90 -35.01 -6.09
N LEU A 96 -3.05 -34.85 -7.40
CA LEU A 96 -2.60 -35.90 -8.32
C LEU A 96 -1.10 -36.13 -8.16
N PRO A 97 -0.63 -37.39 -8.13
CA PRO A 97 0.79 -37.74 -8.00
C PRO A 97 1.57 -37.36 -9.27
N LEU A 98 2.91 -37.24 -9.14
CA LEU A 98 3.81 -36.84 -10.22
C LEU A 98 3.67 -37.67 -11.52
N ASN A 99 3.38 -38.97 -11.38
CA ASN A 99 3.29 -39.91 -12.52
C ASN A 99 1.91 -39.90 -13.22
N ALA A 100 0.92 -39.23 -12.66
CA ALA A 100 -0.42 -39.15 -13.25
C ALA A 100 -0.42 -38.37 -14.59
N VAL A 101 -1.46 -38.57 -15.41
CA VAL A 101 -1.62 -37.87 -16.70
C VAL A 101 -1.66 -36.34 -16.53
N TYR A 102 -2.39 -35.87 -15.52
CA TYR A 102 -2.45 -34.45 -15.16
C TYR A 102 -1.63 -34.17 -13.88
N GLY A 103 -0.61 -34.96 -13.62
CA GLY A 103 0.28 -34.76 -12.47
C GLY A 103 1.02 -33.43 -12.55
N PRO A 104 1.69 -33.03 -11.48
CA PRO A 104 2.40 -31.77 -11.37
C PRO A 104 3.29 -31.48 -12.58
N THR A 105 3.00 -30.38 -13.25
CA THR A 105 3.68 -29.94 -14.47
C THR A 105 4.25 -28.54 -14.23
N LEU A 106 5.53 -28.36 -14.56
CA LEU A 106 6.16 -27.05 -14.59
C LEU A 106 5.86 -26.38 -15.93
N THR A 107 4.94 -25.45 -15.94
CA THR A 107 4.70 -24.58 -17.10
C THR A 107 5.70 -23.44 -17.07
N ILE A 108 6.44 -23.27 -18.14
CA ILE A 108 7.45 -22.20 -18.33
C ILE A 108 6.92 -21.26 -19.39
N GLU A 109 6.81 -19.98 -19.07
CA GLU A 109 6.39 -18.92 -19.99
C GLU A 109 7.54 -17.95 -20.23
N GLY A 110 7.76 -17.58 -21.49
CA GLY A 110 8.86 -16.70 -21.90
C GLY A 110 8.90 -16.53 -23.40
N LYS A 111 10.11 -16.36 -23.97
CA LYS A 111 10.32 -16.25 -25.42
C LYS A 111 11.27 -17.33 -25.92
N ASP A 112 11.07 -17.75 -27.17
CA ASP A 112 11.99 -18.65 -27.83
C ASP A 112 13.29 -17.93 -28.27
N ALA A 113 14.25 -18.68 -28.86
CA ALA A 113 15.52 -18.13 -29.32
C ALA A 113 15.37 -17.05 -30.41
N GLN A 114 14.18 -16.89 -31.01
CA GLN A 114 13.82 -15.87 -31.96
C GLN A 114 13.05 -14.69 -31.36
N GLY A 115 12.88 -14.66 -30.02
CA GLY A 115 12.17 -13.61 -29.30
C GLY A 115 10.65 -13.70 -29.38
N ARG A 116 10.06 -14.81 -29.83
CA ARG A 116 8.60 -14.98 -29.91
C ARG A 116 8.05 -15.55 -28.61
N PRO A 117 6.93 -15.04 -28.10
CA PRO A 117 6.28 -15.58 -26.90
C PRO A 117 5.99 -17.07 -27.05
N ARG A 118 6.28 -17.84 -25.99
CA ARG A 118 6.10 -19.30 -25.97
C ARG A 118 5.88 -19.80 -24.55
N GLY A 119 5.11 -20.91 -24.44
CA GLY A 119 4.97 -21.73 -23.24
C GLY A 119 5.48 -23.14 -23.46
N TRP A 120 6.16 -23.70 -22.47
CA TRP A 120 6.59 -25.11 -22.45
C TRP A 120 5.96 -25.82 -21.25
N TYR A 121 5.60 -27.09 -21.43
CA TYR A 121 4.96 -27.91 -20.39
C TYR A 121 5.91 -29.05 -19.99
N VAL A 122 6.64 -28.85 -18.93
CA VAL A 122 7.65 -29.78 -18.43
C VAL A 122 7.01 -30.69 -17.37
N ARG A 123 6.80 -31.96 -17.72
CA ARG A 123 6.27 -32.95 -16.76
C ARG A 123 7.34 -33.26 -15.72
N LEU A 124 7.08 -32.93 -14.45
CA LEU A 124 8.07 -33.09 -13.37
C LEU A 124 8.48 -34.57 -13.17
N TRP A 125 7.60 -35.52 -13.45
CA TRP A 125 7.90 -36.95 -13.36
C TRP A 125 9.07 -37.40 -14.25
N ASN A 126 9.28 -36.74 -15.38
CA ASN A 126 10.39 -37.04 -16.29
C ASN A 126 11.78 -36.70 -15.66
N TYR A 127 11.79 -35.92 -14.61
CA TYR A 127 12.96 -35.40 -13.90
C TYR A 127 13.00 -35.84 -12.44
N ALA A 128 12.13 -36.81 -12.06
CA ALA A 128 11.94 -37.30 -10.71
C ALA A 128 12.73 -38.57 -10.45
N GLN A 129 13.28 -38.70 -9.25
CA GLN A 129 13.85 -39.93 -8.72
C GLN A 129 13.20 -40.23 -7.35
N GLY A 130 12.42 -41.30 -7.27
CA GLY A 130 11.71 -41.68 -6.07
C GLY A 130 10.30 -42.18 -6.33
N LEU A 131 9.37 -41.95 -5.38
CA LEU A 131 7.99 -42.33 -5.46
C LEU A 131 7.15 -41.17 -6.05
N PRO A 132 5.96 -41.45 -6.59
CA PRO A 132 5.10 -40.41 -7.19
C PRO A 132 4.69 -39.28 -6.23
N GLU A 133 4.62 -39.56 -4.93
CA GLU A 133 4.28 -38.61 -3.87
C GLU A 133 5.51 -38.15 -3.03
N ASP A 134 6.70 -38.75 -3.26
CA ASP A 134 7.93 -38.41 -2.55
C ASP A 134 9.15 -38.67 -3.45
N ALA A 135 9.64 -37.64 -4.12
CA ALA A 135 10.73 -37.75 -5.09
C ALA A 135 11.69 -36.58 -5.01
N GLN A 136 12.95 -36.85 -5.39
CA GLN A 136 13.94 -35.82 -5.67
C GLN A 136 13.74 -35.35 -7.12
N ILE A 137 13.57 -34.07 -7.34
CA ILE A 137 13.45 -33.43 -8.66
C ILE A 137 14.76 -32.72 -8.98
N THR A 138 15.27 -32.91 -10.20
CA THR A 138 16.43 -32.19 -10.72
C THR A 138 16.13 -31.62 -12.09
N LEU A 139 16.18 -30.29 -12.21
CA LEU A 139 15.89 -29.54 -13.43
C LEU A 139 17.15 -28.81 -13.87
N ASP A 140 17.81 -29.34 -14.91
CA ASP A 140 18.91 -28.70 -15.60
C ASP A 140 18.34 -27.87 -16.75
N PHE A 141 18.36 -26.54 -16.63
CA PHE A 141 17.69 -25.63 -17.57
C PHE A 141 18.24 -25.69 -18.99
N ASP A 142 19.50 -26.09 -19.18
CA ASP A 142 20.07 -26.26 -20.52
C ASP A 142 19.60 -27.56 -21.22
N HIS A 143 19.05 -28.49 -20.45
CA HIS A 143 18.62 -29.81 -20.94
C HIS A 143 17.13 -30.10 -20.65
N LEU A 144 16.34 -29.07 -20.29
CA LEU A 144 14.89 -29.22 -20.10
C LEU A 144 14.17 -29.40 -21.42
N SER A 145 13.19 -30.30 -21.41
CA SER A 145 12.24 -30.49 -22.51
C SER A 145 10.82 -30.61 -21.96
N GLY A 146 9.89 -29.93 -22.56
CA GLY A 146 8.47 -30.20 -22.45
C GLY A 146 8.13 -31.58 -23.06
N GLY A 147 6.89 -32.02 -22.86
CA GLY A 147 6.37 -33.28 -23.35
C GLY A 147 6.04 -34.28 -22.27
N PHE A 148 5.08 -35.19 -22.57
CA PHE A 148 4.59 -36.17 -21.61
C PHE A 148 5.50 -37.41 -21.56
N LEU A 149 5.94 -37.92 -22.73
CA LEU A 149 6.84 -39.06 -22.86
C LEU A 149 8.13 -38.63 -23.56
N LEU A 150 9.23 -38.58 -22.83
CA LEU A 150 10.54 -38.29 -23.37
C LEU A 150 11.24 -39.59 -23.80
N PRO A 151 12.08 -39.57 -24.88
CA PRO A 151 12.37 -38.43 -25.74
C PRO A 151 11.41 -38.23 -26.91
N GLY A 152 10.40 -39.09 -27.09
CA GLY A 152 9.54 -39.10 -28.27
C GLY A 152 8.71 -37.82 -28.47
N GLU A 153 8.32 -37.15 -27.39
CA GLU A 153 7.53 -35.89 -27.43
C GLU A 153 8.37 -34.68 -26.96
N ALA A 154 9.70 -34.75 -27.10
CA ALA A 154 10.55 -33.71 -26.58
C ALA A 154 10.33 -32.36 -27.26
N ASP A 155 10.03 -31.32 -26.45
CA ASP A 155 9.94 -29.92 -26.83
C ASP A 155 10.99 -29.11 -26.05
N PRO A 156 12.20 -28.88 -26.58
CA PRO A 156 13.29 -28.26 -25.86
C PRO A 156 12.96 -26.86 -25.38
N VAL A 157 13.20 -26.61 -24.09
CA VAL A 157 12.99 -25.30 -23.46
C VAL A 157 14.13 -24.36 -23.85
N TRP A 158 13.79 -23.14 -24.27
CA TRP A 158 14.78 -22.07 -24.40
C TRP A 158 14.93 -21.35 -23.06
N ALA A 159 16.03 -21.63 -22.36
CA ALA A 159 16.28 -21.08 -21.03
C ALA A 159 16.80 -19.63 -21.02
N GLY A 160 17.00 -19.01 -22.20
CA GLY A 160 17.61 -17.68 -22.32
C GLY A 160 16.68 -16.50 -22.01
N ASP A 161 15.35 -16.70 -22.04
CA ASP A 161 14.38 -15.62 -21.78
C ASP A 161 13.06 -16.19 -21.22
N ILE A 162 13.05 -16.44 -19.91
CA ILE A 162 11.89 -16.97 -19.16
C ILE A 162 11.31 -15.85 -18.30
N ASP A 163 10.05 -15.50 -18.51
CA ASP A 163 9.35 -14.47 -17.75
C ASP A 163 8.86 -15.00 -16.39
N ARG A 164 8.28 -16.20 -16.40
CA ARG A 164 7.81 -16.88 -15.18
C ARG A 164 7.67 -18.37 -15.40
N MET A 165 7.51 -19.09 -14.29
CA MET A 165 7.18 -20.51 -14.33
C MET A 165 6.25 -20.85 -13.19
N PHE A 166 5.42 -21.90 -13.38
CA PHE A 166 4.55 -22.37 -12.30
C PHE A 166 4.37 -23.87 -12.31
N ILE A 167 4.25 -24.45 -11.11
CA ILE A 167 3.93 -25.86 -10.89
C ILE A 167 2.42 -25.97 -10.65
N SER A 168 1.74 -26.75 -11.50
CA SER A 168 0.31 -26.99 -11.36
C SER A 168 0.00 -28.06 -10.30
N LEU A 169 -0.99 -27.79 -9.45
CA LEU A 169 -1.56 -28.70 -8.46
C LEU A 169 -3.04 -28.87 -8.73
N VAL A 170 -3.48 -30.11 -8.93
CA VAL A 170 -4.88 -30.43 -9.26
C VAL A 170 -5.39 -31.55 -8.37
N PRO A 171 -6.72 -31.66 -8.12
CA PRO A 171 -7.29 -32.67 -7.25
C PRO A 171 -7.23 -34.08 -7.88
N PRO A 172 -7.26 -35.14 -7.08
CA PRO A 172 -7.60 -36.48 -7.58
C PRO A 172 -8.92 -36.45 -8.33
N GLY A 173 -8.97 -37.10 -9.51
CA GLY A 173 -10.13 -37.05 -10.39
C GLY A 173 -10.26 -35.80 -11.23
N TYR A 174 -9.16 -35.01 -11.34
CA TYR A 174 -9.10 -33.84 -12.21
C TYR A 174 -9.57 -34.14 -13.64
N SER A 175 -10.41 -33.28 -14.15
CA SER A 175 -10.86 -33.29 -15.55
C SER A 175 -11.06 -31.83 -16.00
N GLY A 176 -11.07 -31.58 -17.30
CA GLY A 176 -11.34 -30.23 -17.82
C GLY A 176 -12.78 -29.75 -17.62
N ALA A 177 -13.66 -30.55 -16.97
CA ALA A 177 -15.06 -30.21 -16.77
C ALA A 177 -15.25 -29.25 -15.57
N ASP A 178 -15.99 -28.17 -15.77
CA ASP A 178 -16.46 -27.30 -14.70
C ASP A 178 -17.61 -27.99 -13.92
N ALA A 179 -17.23 -29.04 -13.18
CA ALA A 179 -18.15 -29.86 -12.42
C ALA A 179 -17.75 -29.86 -10.93
N PRO A 180 -18.71 -29.79 -10.00
CA PRO A 180 -18.40 -29.84 -8.59
C PRO A 180 -17.90 -31.25 -8.21
N LEU A 181 -16.92 -31.31 -7.32
CA LEU A 181 -16.52 -32.54 -6.65
C LEU A 181 -17.65 -33.01 -5.72
N SER A 182 -17.73 -34.31 -5.48
CA SER A 182 -18.71 -34.89 -4.54
C SER A 182 -18.53 -34.38 -3.11
N ASN A 183 -17.28 -34.19 -2.71
CA ASN A 183 -16.88 -33.54 -1.47
C ASN A 183 -15.67 -32.66 -1.76
N PRO A 184 -15.45 -31.55 -1.02
CA PRO A 184 -14.20 -30.79 -1.08
C PRO A 184 -13.00 -31.69 -0.77
N ILE A 185 -11.91 -31.52 -1.51
CA ILE A 185 -10.67 -32.28 -1.31
C ILE A 185 -9.63 -31.33 -0.76
N GLU A 186 -9.05 -31.66 0.38
CA GLU A 186 -7.90 -30.98 0.92
C GLU A 186 -6.63 -31.67 0.43
N GLY A 187 -5.71 -30.88 -0.11
CA GLY A 187 -4.44 -31.37 -0.63
C GLY A 187 -3.30 -30.44 -0.30
N TRP A 188 -2.08 -30.95 -0.39
CA TRP A 188 -0.89 -30.15 -0.20
C TRP A 188 0.28 -30.66 -1.03
N ALA A 189 1.20 -29.76 -1.33
CA ALA A 189 2.52 -30.08 -1.87
C ALA A 189 3.59 -29.31 -1.09
N GLU A 190 4.73 -29.96 -0.82
CA GLU A 190 5.88 -29.37 -0.18
C GLU A 190 7.11 -29.51 -1.09
N LEU A 191 7.83 -28.41 -1.26
CA LEU A 191 9.15 -28.39 -1.84
C LEU A 191 10.14 -28.14 -0.70
N SER A 192 11.05 -29.09 -0.45
CA SER A 192 12.10 -28.94 0.56
C SER A 192 13.49 -29.14 -0.06
N ASP A 193 14.53 -28.77 0.69
CA ASP A 193 15.91 -28.81 0.20
C ASP A 193 16.11 -28.08 -1.13
N ILE A 194 15.41 -26.95 -1.32
CA ILE A 194 15.50 -26.15 -2.54
C ILE A 194 16.92 -25.62 -2.69
N VAL A 195 17.57 -25.97 -3.79
CA VAL A 195 18.92 -25.53 -4.14
C VAL A 195 18.96 -25.14 -5.62
N CYS A 196 19.47 -23.96 -5.90
CA CYS A 196 19.78 -23.52 -7.25
C CYS A 196 21.29 -23.34 -7.39
N GLU A 197 21.89 -24.02 -8.35
CA GLU A 197 23.33 -23.97 -8.66
C GLU A 197 23.57 -23.38 -10.05
N GLY A 198 24.74 -22.78 -10.26
CA GLY A 198 25.14 -22.16 -11.52
C GLY A 198 25.57 -20.70 -11.37
N ALA A 199 26.18 -20.14 -12.38
CA ALA A 199 26.80 -18.81 -12.37
C ALA A 199 25.81 -17.67 -12.06
N SER A 200 24.54 -17.82 -12.49
CA SER A 200 23.47 -16.84 -12.26
C SER A 200 22.46 -17.28 -11.19
N SER A 201 22.86 -18.16 -10.27
CA SER A 201 21.99 -18.67 -9.19
C SER A 201 21.76 -17.67 -8.05
N VAL A 202 22.43 -16.53 -8.05
CA VAL A 202 22.29 -15.46 -7.07
C VAL A 202 21.77 -14.21 -7.76
N LEU A 203 20.74 -13.61 -7.19
CA LEU A 203 20.17 -12.34 -7.58
C LEU A 203 20.59 -11.25 -6.60
N ARG A 204 20.68 -10.02 -7.06
CA ARG A 204 20.76 -8.85 -6.19
C ARG A 204 19.36 -8.53 -5.67
N GLN A 205 19.26 -8.18 -4.40
CA GLN A 205 18.04 -7.76 -3.74
C GLN A 205 18.28 -6.42 -3.03
N GLY A 206 17.29 -5.53 -3.06
CA GLY A 206 17.36 -4.31 -2.28
C GLY A 206 17.51 -4.58 -0.78
N ASP A 207 18.45 -3.90 -0.12
CA ASP A 207 18.82 -4.14 1.28
C ASP A 207 18.68 -2.88 2.14
N VAL A 208 17.59 -2.16 1.98
CA VAL A 208 17.27 -0.99 2.79
C VAL A 208 16.70 -1.40 4.12
N LEU A 209 17.11 -0.73 5.19
CA LEU A 209 16.50 -0.80 6.50
C LEU A 209 16.08 0.62 6.92
N VAL A 210 14.79 0.92 6.74
CA VAL A 210 14.22 2.19 7.19
C VAL A 210 14.19 2.22 8.71
N PRO A 211 14.60 3.33 9.35
CA PRO A 211 14.51 3.48 10.79
C PRO A 211 13.09 3.33 11.32
N PRO A 212 12.91 2.86 12.56
CA PRO A 212 11.60 2.88 13.20
C PRO A 212 11.03 4.31 13.23
N HIS A 213 9.90 4.52 12.59
CA HIS A 213 9.22 5.81 12.50
C HIS A 213 8.00 5.92 13.42
N GLY A 214 7.77 4.92 14.28
CA GLY A 214 6.72 4.91 15.29
C GLY A 214 5.31 4.77 14.74
N ARG A 215 5.15 4.23 13.53
CA ARG A 215 3.86 3.85 12.94
C ARG A 215 3.73 2.34 12.90
N SER A 216 2.50 1.89 13.05
CA SER A 216 2.05 0.52 12.84
C SER A 216 1.51 0.36 11.43
N ILE A 217 1.28 -0.86 10.97
CA ILE A 217 0.81 -1.15 9.62
C ILE A 217 -0.49 -1.96 9.67
N ALA A 218 -1.41 -1.68 8.75
CA ALA A 218 -2.54 -2.53 8.48
C ALA A 218 -2.26 -3.42 7.25
N THR A 219 -2.87 -4.61 7.22
CA THR A 219 -2.79 -5.55 6.11
C THR A 219 -4.07 -6.36 5.99
N GLY A 220 -4.38 -6.90 4.82
CA GLY A 220 -5.56 -7.71 4.55
C GLY A 220 -5.19 -9.09 4.03
N TYR A 221 -5.89 -10.13 4.49
CA TYR A 221 -5.70 -11.48 3.97
C TYR A 221 -6.13 -11.57 2.50
N ASP A 222 -7.23 -10.92 2.15
CA ASP A 222 -7.74 -10.90 0.77
C ASP A 222 -6.75 -10.31 -0.26
N ASP A 223 -5.81 -9.47 0.20
CA ASP A 223 -4.79 -8.85 -0.66
C ASP A 223 -3.46 -9.64 -0.69
N HIS A 224 -3.24 -10.52 0.29
CA HIS A 224 -1.94 -11.14 0.52
C HIS A 224 -1.94 -12.66 0.66
N TYR A 225 -3.10 -13.33 0.51
CA TYR A 225 -3.21 -14.79 0.62
C TYR A 225 -2.26 -15.55 -0.33
N ASN A 226 -1.86 -14.91 -1.40
CA ASN A 226 -1.02 -15.47 -2.46
C ASN A 226 0.49 -15.29 -2.23
N VAL A 227 0.89 -14.56 -1.21
CA VAL A 227 2.30 -14.26 -0.86
C VAL A 227 2.65 -14.96 0.46
N THR A 228 3.90 -15.40 0.62
CA THR A 228 4.31 -16.03 1.88
C THR A 228 4.29 -15.03 3.04
N PRO A 229 3.81 -15.42 4.21
CA PRO A 229 3.83 -14.56 5.40
C PRO A 229 5.21 -14.04 5.78
N GLU A 230 6.25 -14.86 5.64
CA GLU A 230 7.62 -14.46 5.96
C GLU A 230 8.08 -13.26 5.12
N ARG A 231 7.78 -13.27 3.82
CA ARG A 231 8.09 -12.17 2.89
C ARG A 231 7.40 -10.88 3.33
N LEU A 232 6.12 -10.94 3.69
CA LEU A 232 5.33 -9.77 4.11
C LEU A 232 5.84 -9.15 5.41
N ILE A 233 6.07 -9.98 6.42
CA ILE A 233 6.55 -9.52 7.73
C ILE A 233 7.97 -8.94 7.62
N TRP A 234 8.84 -9.58 6.83
CA TRP A 234 10.18 -9.08 6.57
C TRP A 234 10.14 -7.67 5.94
N GLN A 235 9.28 -7.45 4.94
CA GLN A 235 9.12 -6.14 4.32
C GLN A 235 8.59 -5.07 5.29
N ALA A 236 7.55 -5.39 6.04
CA ALA A 236 7.02 -4.46 7.05
C ALA A 236 8.11 -4.04 8.05
N PHE A 237 8.94 -4.99 8.49
CA PHE A 237 10.07 -4.71 9.38
C PHE A 237 11.14 -3.83 8.71
N ARG A 238 11.52 -4.15 7.46
CA ARG A 238 12.53 -3.41 6.68
C ARG A 238 12.10 -1.98 6.38
N LEU A 239 10.81 -1.76 6.17
CA LEU A 239 10.23 -0.43 5.94
C LEU A 239 10.04 0.39 7.24
N GLY A 240 10.54 -0.08 8.38
CA GLY A 240 10.55 0.69 9.61
C GLY A 240 9.30 0.59 10.47
N TYR A 241 8.30 -0.18 10.05
CA TYR A 241 7.10 -0.43 10.87
C TYR A 241 7.47 -1.23 12.12
N ARG A 242 6.89 -0.85 13.24
CA ARG A 242 7.04 -1.51 14.55
C ARG A 242 5.71 -1.46 15.29
N GLY A 243 5.64 -2.08 16.47
CA GLY A 243 4.44 -2.11 17.28
C GLY A 243 3.48 -3.21 16.83
N ALA A 244 2.27 -2.88 16.39
CA ALA A 244 1.27 -3.86 15.99
C ALA A 244 1.04 -3.91 14.48
N ILE A 245 0.60 -5.08 14.00
CA ILE A 245 -0.02 -5.26 12.69
C ILE A 245 -1.52 -5.39 12.92
N ASN A 246 -2.34 -4.55 12.27
CA ASN A 246 -3.78 -4.73 12.22
C ASN A 246 -4.12 -5.55 10.98
N HIS A 247 -4.44 -6.83 11.17
CA HIS A 247 -4.67 -7.78 10.09
C HIS A 247 -6.15 -8.05 9.89
N TYR A 248 -6.66 -7.64 8.73
CA TYR A 248 -8.02 -7.90 8.28
C TYR A 248 -8.12 -9.31 7.69
N ALA A 249 -9.02 -10.14 8.22
CA ALA A 249 -9.37 -11.41 7.59
C ALA A 249 -10.13 -11.19 6.28
N GLY A 250 -10.78 -10.03 6.16
CA GLY A 250 -11.49 -9.62 4.96
C GLY A 250 -12.84 -10.31 4.78
N MET A 251 -13.30 -10.35 3.53
CA MET A 251 -14.61 -10.84 3.12
C MET A 251 -14.55 -12.18 2.41
N SER A 252 -13.36 -12.66 2.03
CA SER A 252 -13.19 -13.84 1.19
C SER A 252 -11.96 -14.68 1.60
N HIS A 253 -11.75 -15.79 0.92
CA HIS A 253 -10.64 -16.72 1.02
C HIS A 253 -10.48 -17.50 2.33
N TYR A 254 -11.08 -17.06 3.46
CA TYR A 254 -10.88 -17.72 4.76
C TYR A 254 -11.87 -18.85 5.07
N PHE A 255 -13.04 -18.84 4.48
CA PHE A 255 -14.17 -19.72 4.82
C PHE A 255 -14.04 -21.14 4.25
N ARG A 256 -14.78 -22.05 4.85
CA ARG A 256 -15.10 -23.38 4.27
C ARG A 256 -16.42 -23.30 3.53
N LEU A 257 -16.54 -24.06 2.46
CA LEU A 257 -17.75 -24.10 1.65
C LEU A 257 -18.36 -25.51 1.63
N ALA A 258 -19.68 -25.55 1.64
CA ALA A 258 -20.47 -26.74 1.38
C ALA A 258 -21.47 -26.50 0.25
N ARG A 259 -21.90 -27.55 -0.42
CA ARG A 259 -22.91 -27.43 -1.46
C ARG A 259 -24.30 -27.18 -0.87
N ASP A 260 -25.00 -26.23 -1.48
CA ASP A 260 -26.42 -25.98 -1.27
C ASP A 260 -27.08 -25.85 -2.66
N GLY A 261 -27.67 -26.94 -3.10
CA GLY A 261 -28.17 -27.08 -4.47
C GLY A 261 -27.04 -26.93 -5.52
N SER A 262 -27.14 -25.93 -6.37
CA SER A 262 -26.11 -25.59 -7.36
C SER A 262 -25.03 -24.63 -6.80
N ASN A 263 -25.23 -24.07 -5.61
CA ASN A 263 -24.37 -23.05 -5.04
C ASN A 263 -23.36 -23.63 -4.04
N TRP A 264 -22.31 -22.87 -3.77
CA TRP A 264 -21.37 -23.07 -2.68
C TRP A 264 -21.67 -22.05 -1.58
N ARG A 265 -21.98 -22.50 -0.37
CA ARG A 265 -22.30 -21.65 0.78
C ARG A 265 -21.31 -21.86 1.91
N VAL A 266 -21.03 -20.81 2.68
CA VAL A 266 -20.17 -20.93 3.86
C VAL A 266 -20.74 -21.92 4.87
N THR A 267 -19.83 -22.66 5.53
CA THR A 267 -20.20 -23.69 6.51
C THR A 267 -19.21 -23.72 7.66
N LEU A 268 -19.68 -24.16 8.83
CA LEU A 268 -18.82 -24.49 9.97
C LEU A 268 -18.49 -25.99 10.05
N THR A 269 -18.98 -26.79 9.12
CA THR A 269 -18.68 -28.22 9.07
C THR A 269 -17.18 -28.42 8.80
N GLY A 270 -16.51 -29.11 9.72
CA GLY A 270 -15.06 -29.33 9.64
C GLY A 270 -14.20 -28.16 10.16
N GLY A 271 -14.83 -27.08 10.65
CA GLY A 271 -14.12 -25.92 11.23
C GLY A 271 -14.58 -24.58 10.66
N ALA A 272 -14.15 -23.51 11.27
CA ALA A 272 -14.51 -22.14 10.86
C ALA A 272 -13.65 -21.62 9.71
N LEU A 273 -12.41 -22.08 9.58
CA LEU A 273 -11.45 -21.69 8.56
C LEU A 273 -11.09 -22.88 7.67
N ASN A 274 -10.81 -22.62 6.41
CA ASN A 274 -10.24 -23.63 5.53
C ASN A 274 -8.77 -23.92 5.86
N THR A 275 -8.25 -25.04 5.36
CA THR A 275 -6.90 -25.51 5.68
C THR A 275 -5.82 -24.54 5.20
N ALA A 276 -5.96 -24.00 3.99
CA ALA A 276 -5.00 -23.04 3.43
C ALA A 276 -4.91 -21.77 4.28
N THR A 277 -6.06 -21.19 4.65
CA THR A 277 -6.12 -20.03 5.55
C THR A 277 -5.51 -20.32 6.92
N THR A 278 -5.78 -21.49 7.47
CA THR A 278 -5.26 -21.90 8.78
C THR A 278 -3.74 -22.00 8.76
N SER A 279 -3.16 -22.60 7.72
CA SER A 279 -1.71 -22.70 7.55
C SER A 279 -1.09 -21.34 7.38
N TRP A 280 -1.65 -20.48 6.53
CA TRP A 280 -1.16 -19.14 6.27
C TRP A 280 -1.16 -18.27 7.52
N HIS A 281 -2.29 -18.21 8.25
CA HIS A 281 -2.39 -17.38 9.46
C HIS A 281 -1.51 -17.89 10.60
N ARG A 282 -1.25 -19.20 10.68
CA ARG A 282 -0.30 -19.75 11.65
C ARG A 282 1.11 -19.24 11.36
N ASP A 283 1.59 -19.40 10.13
CA ASP A 283 2.91 -18.91 9.70
C ASP A 283 3.01 -17.37 9.88
N PHE A 284 1.95 -16.63 9.51
CA PHE A 284 1.88 -15.18 9.68
C PHE A 284 2.01 -14.76 11.16
N ALA A 285 1.28 -15.40 12.06
CA ALA A 285 1.35 -15.08 13.47
C ALA A 285 2.71 -15.46 14.09
N GLU A 286 3.26 -16.61 13.72
CA GLU A 286 4.60 -17.03 14.18
C GLU A 286 5.69 -16.06 13.69
N ARG A 287 5.65 -15.63 12.42
CA ARG A 287 6.60 -14.65 11.87
C ARG A 287 6.41 -13.27 12.50
N ALA A 288 5.18 -12.78 12.63
CA ALA A 288 4.91 -11.51 13.30
C ALA A 288 5.52 -11.48 14.71
N ARG A 289 5.37 -12.57 15.46
CA ARG A 289 5.97 -12.70 16.79
C ARG A 289 7.50 -12.73 16.75
N ALA A 290 8.07 -13.48 15.82
CA ALA A 290 9.54 -13.58 15.68
C ALA A 290 10.18 -12.23 15.38
N TYR A 291 9.50 -11.37 14.62
CA TYR A 291 9.93 -9.98 14.32
C TYR A 291 9.52 -8.96 15.39
N GLY A 292 8.87 -9.38 16.48
CA GLY A 292 8.50 -8.50 17.59
C GLY A 292 7.25 -7.66 17.35
N PHE A 293 6.42 -8.00 16.35
CA PHE A 293 5.14 -7.34 16.14
C PHE A 293 4.06 -7.87 17.10
N GLY A 294 3.21 -6.98 17.62
CA GLY A 294 1.91 -7.34 18.13
C GLY A 294 0.94 -7.63 16.98
N LEU A 295 -0.15 -8.35 17.26
CA LEU A 295 -1.13 -8.70 16.23
C LEU A 295 -2.55 -8.35 16.71
N ILE A 296 -3.28 -7.56 15.92
CA ILE A 296 -4.71 -7.31 16.06
C ILE A 296 -5.39 -8.05 14.92
N LEU A 297 -6.30 -8.97 15.24
CA LEU A 297 -7.08 -9.66 14.23
C LEU A 297 -8.42 -8.97 14.06
N SER A 298 -8.68 -8.46 12.86
CA SER A 298 -9.91 -7.76 12.50
C SER A 298 -10.80 -8.63 11.64
N LEU A 299 -12.07 -8.71 11.99
CA LEU A 299 -13.09 -9.44 11.23
C LEU A 299 -14.22 -8.49 10.85
N SER A 300 -14.50 -8.39 9.56
CA SER A 300 -15.59 -7.58 9.00
C SER A 300 -16.95 -8.28 9.15
N PHE A 301 -18.02 -7.48 9.12
CA PHE A 301 -19.39 -7.96 8.93
C PHE A 301 -19.73 -8.26 7.47
N GLU A 302 -18.75 -8.19 6.59
CA GLU A 302 -18.87 -8.53 5.18
C GLU A 302 -18.57 -9.99 4.91
N LEU A 303 -19.25 -10.54 3.89
CA LEU A 303 -18.99 -11.86 3.35
C LEU A 303 -19.15 -11.82 1.84
N PHE A 304 -18.32 -12.57 1.12
CA PHE A 304 -18.42 -12.69 -0.33
C PHE A 304 -19.85 -13.12 -0.75
N ASP A 305 -20.53 -12.29 -1.55
CA ASP A 305 -21.98 -12.42 -1.81
C ASP A 305 -22.37 -13.78 -2.38
N ALA A 306 -21.57 -14.30 -3.32
CA ALA A 306 -21.85 -15.60 -3.97
C ALA A 306 -21.88 -16.79 -2.99
N HIS A 307 -21.24 -16.65 -1.82
CA HIS A 307 -21.14 -17.71 -0.82
C HIS A 307 -21.94 -17.44 0.45
N CYS A 308 -22.53 -16.25 0.58
CA CYS A 308 -23.37 -15.88 1.72
C CYS A 308 -24.76 -16.52 1.61
N PRO A 309 -25.28 -17.24 2.63
CA PRO A 309 -26.67 -17.62 2.68
C PRO A 309 -27.59 -16.42 2.51
N ASP A 310 -28.65 -16.58 1.74
CA ASP A 310 -29.48 -15.47 1.32
C ASP A 310 -30.26 -14.81 2.46
N ASP A 311 -30.62 -15.58 3.48
CA ASP A 311 -31.28 -15.13 4.72
C ASP A 311 -30.34 -14.45 5.72
N TRP A 312 -29.02 -14.45 5.46
CA TRP A 312 -28.04 -13.76 6.30
C TRP A 312 -27.81 -12.31 5.87
N LYS A 313 -28.21 -11.96 4.64
CA LYS A 313 -27.94 -10.66 4.03
C LYS A 313 -28.84 -9.59 4.59
N GLN A 314 -28.27 -8.44 4.90
CA GLN A 314 -29.05 -7.22 5.13
C GLN A 314 -29.83 -6.85 3.88
N ARG A 315 -31.02 -6.24 4.04
CA ARG A 315 -31.86 -5.83 2.90
C ARG A 315 -32.50 -4.46 3.12
N ALA A 316 -32.65 -3.72 2.02
CA ALA A 316 -33.47 -2.51 1.97
C ALA A 316 -34.96 -2.86 2.03
N ALA A 317 -35.83 -1.85 2.23
CA ALA A 317 -37.28 -2.04 2.39
C ALA A 317 -37.96 -2.70 1.17
N ASN A 318 -37.44 -2.50 -0.02
CA ASN A 318 -37.92 -3.13 -1.26
C ASN A 318 -37.35 -4.54 -1.50
N GLY A 319 -36.52 -5.05 -0.60
CA GLY A 319 -35.94 -6.40 -0.67
C GLY A 319 -34.56 -6.47 -1.33
N ASP A 320 -34.01 -5.37 -1.85
CA ASP A 320 -32.66 -5.36 -2.43
C ASP A 320 -31.60 -5.73 -1.37
N PRO A 321 -30.65 -6.63 -1.69
CA PRO A 321 -29.60 -7.02 -0.75
C PRO A 321 -28.55 -5.88 -0.62
N ALA A 322 -27.93 -5.81 0.55
CA ALA A 322 -26.85 -4.88 0.85
C ALA A 322 -25.57 -5.33 0.18
N LEU A 323 -25.32 -4.89 -1.05
CA LEU A 323 -24.13 -5.23 -1.82
C LEU A 323 -23.14 -4.04 -1.80
N THR A 324 -21.85 -4.37 -1.63
CA THR A 324 -20.76 -3.40 -1.77
C THR A 324 -20.49 -3.07 -3.25
N GLY A 325 -19.73 -1.99 -3.49
CA GLY A 325 -19.36 -1.56 -4.84
C GLY A 325 -18.22 -2.38 -5.49
N TRP A 326 -17.69 -3.41 -4.82
CA TRP A 326 -16.62 -4.25 -5.36
C TRP A 326 -17.12 -5.17 -6.49
N SER A 327 -16.22 -5.61 -7.32
CA SER A 327 -16.52 -6.61 -8.36
C SER A 327 -15.54 -7.79 -8.25
N PRO A 328 -16.02 -8.99 -7.94
CA PRO A 328 -17.36 -9.36 -7.53
C PRO A 328 -17.73 -8.83 -6.14
N PRO A 329 -19.04 -8.59 -5.86
CA PRO A 329 -19.46 -7.91 -4.64
C PRO A 329 -19.37 -8.80 -3.39
N SER A 330 -19.21 -8.16 -2.24
CA SER A 330 -19.54 -8.69 -0.92
C SER A 330 -20.92 -8.21 -0.48
N THR A 331 -21.44 -8.81 0.55
CA THR A 331 -22.71 -8.45 1.19
C THR A 331 -22.52 -8.26 2.69
N LEU A 332 -23.35 -7.39 3.28
CA LEU A 332 -23.34 -7.17 4.72
C LEU A 332 -24.24 -8.18 5.44
N LEU A 333 -23.70 -8.79 6.49
CA LEU A 333 -24.43 -9.73 7.35
C LEU A 333 -25.37 -9.01 8.29
N SER A 334 -26.62 -9.47 8.39
CA SER A 334 -27.59 -8.87 9.30
C SER A 334 -27.20 -9.11 10.77
N PRO A 335 -27.03 -8.04 11.58
CA PRO A 335 -26.78 -8.16 13.02
C PRO A 335 -27.91 -8.89 13.77
N ALA A 336 -29.11 -8.92 13.22
CA ALA A 336 -30.25 -9.62 13.80
C ALA A 336 -30.30 -11.12 13.45
N GLN A 337 -29.51 -11.60 12.48
CA GLN A 337 -29.52 -12.99 12.05
C GLN A 337 -28.61 -13.84 12.95
N GLY A 338 -29.22 -14.68 13.78
CA GLY A 338 -28.49 -15.47 14.78
C GLY A 338 -27.46 -16.44 14.19
N ALA A 339 -27.75 -17.08 13.04
CA ALA A 339 -26.83 -18.00 12.40
C ALA A 339 -25.59 -17.27 11.83
N ALA A 340 -25.79 -16.08 11.22
CA ALA A 340 -24.70 -15.24 10.75
C ALA A 340 -23.80 -14.78 11.91
N MET A 341 -24.39 -14.37 13.02
CA MET A 341 -23.63 -13.95 14.21
C MET A 341 -22.89 -15.12 14.86
N ALA A 342 -23.49 -16.31 14.92
CA ALA A 342 -22.80 -17.52 15.40
C ALA A 342 -21.62 -17.91 14.50
N TYR A 343 -21.77 -17.74 13.19
CA TYR A 343 -20.69 -17.92 12.21
C TYR A 343 -19.51 -16.97 12.47
N LEU A 344 -19.76 -15.66 12.58
CA LEU A 344 -18.72 -14.68 12.89
C LEU A 344 -18.02 -14.96 14.23
N GLN A 345 -18.78 -15.39 15.25
CA GLN A 345 -18.21 -15.79 16.56
C GLN A 345 -17.27 -16.99 16.43
N ALA A 346 -17.60 -17.97 15.59
CA ALA A 346 -16.74 -19.13 15.35
C ALA A 346 -15.45 -18.75 14.62
N VAL A 347 -15.57 -17.92 13.56
CA VAL A 347 -14.43 -17.42 12.78
C VAL A 347 -13.50 -16.57 13.67
N ALA A 348 -14.05 -15.62 14.43
CA ALA A 348 -13.27 -14.76 15.33
C ALA A 348 -12.48 -15.57 16.35
N LYS A 349 -13.11 -16.57 16.97
CA LYS A 349 -12.43 -17.47 17.93
C LYS A 349 -11.33 -18.29 17.28
N ALA A 350 -11.54 -18.76 16.05
CA ALA A 350 -10.52 -19.52 15.32
C ALA A 350 -9.29 -18.65 15.00
N LEU A 351 -9.50 -17.44 14.48
CA LEU A 351 -8.42 -16.50 14.17
C LEU A 351 -7.63 -16.09 15.41
N VAL A 352 -8.32 -15.65 16.48
CA VAL A 352 -7.66 -15.27 17.75
C VAL A 352 -6.93 -16.47 18.36
N GLY A 353 -7.50 -17.67 18.25
CA GLY A 353 -6.87 -18.91 18.72
C GLY A 353 -5.54 -19.20 18.04
N ILE A 354 -5.41 -18.92 16.73
CA ILE A 354 -4.15 -19.05 16.00
C ILE A 354 -3.11 -18.06 16.55
N ALA A 355 -3.48 -16.80 16.74
CA ALA A 355 -2.56 -15.80 17.28
C ALA A 355 -2.10 -16.13 18.71
N VAL A 356 -3.00 -16.60 19.57
CA VAL A 356 -2.69 -17.03 20.93
C VAL A 356 -1.77 -18.26 20.93
N ALA A 357 -2.01 -19.23 20.05
CA ALA A 357 -1.15 -20.41 19.90
C ALA A 357 0.27 -20.04 19.47
N ALA A 358 0.42 -18.98 18.65
CA ALA A 358 1.73 -18.41 18.30
C ALA A 358 2.36 -17.56 19.42
N GLY A 359 1.66 -17.37 20.55
CA GLY A 359 2.14 -16.66 21.74
C GLY A 359 1.89 -15.16 21.73
N HIS A 360 0.96 -14.66 20.89
CA HIS A 360 0.51 -13.27 20.96
C HIS A 360 -0.47 -13.05 22.11
N ALA A 361 -0.47 -11.83 22.66
CA ALA A 361 -1.59 -11.37 23.48
C ALA A 361 -2.86 -11.29 22.62
N PRO A 362 -4.01 -11.81 23.07
CA PRO A 362 -5.22 -11.79 22.28
C PRO A 362 -5.73 -10.34 22.11
N ARG A 363 -5.83 -9.89 20.87
CA ARG A 363 -6.41 -8.60 20.47
C ARG A 363 -7.36 -8.85 19.30
N PHE A 364 -8.61 -8.51 19.47
CA PHE A 364 -9.64 -8.73 18.48
C PHE A 364 -10.38 -7.45 18.12
N GLN A 365 -10.46 -7.14 16.86
CA GLN A 365 -11.20 -6.00 16.32
C GLN A 365 -12.44 -6.46 15.56
N ILE A 366 -13.57 -5.82 15.85
CA ILE A 366 -14.74 -5.90 15.01
C ILE A 366 -14.58 -4.80 13.94
N GLY A 367 -14.38 -5.24 12.71
CA GLY A 367 -14.25 -4.38 11.55
C GLY A 367 -15.62 -4.07 10.95
N GLU A 368 -15.86 -2.81 10.63
CA GLU A 368 -16.98 -2.33 9.81
C GLU A 368 -18.37 -2.92 10.19
N PRO A 369 -18.76 -2.88 11.46
CA PRO A 369 -20.04 -3.39 11.89
C PRO A 369 -21.12 -2.32 11.70
N TRP A 370 -21.72 -2.24 10.54
CA TRP A 370 -22.75 -1.26 10.26
C TRP A 370 -23.96 -1.85 9.53
N TRP A 371 -25.07 -1.13 9.62
CA TRP A 371 -26.16 -1.29 8.71
C TRP A 371 -25.82 -0.57 7.40
N TRP A 372 -25.87 -1.30 6.29
CA TRP A 372 -25.54 -0.74 5.00
C TRP A 372 -26.53 0.34 4.59
N ILE A 373 -26.00 1.41 4.07
CA ILE A 373 -26.79 2.46 3.42
C ILE A 373 -26.53 2.35 1.91
N MET A 374 -27.59 2.12 1.16
CA MET A 374 -27.51 2.06 -0.30
C MET A 374 -27.06 3.42 -0.86
N PRO A 375 -26.47 3.46 -2.07
CA PRO A 375 -26.04 4.73 -2.69
C PRO A 375 -27.16 5.78 -2.85
N ASP A 376 -28.41 5.35 -2.91
CA ASP A 376 -29.59 6.22 -2.95
C ASP A 376 -30.13 6.63 -1.55
N GLY A 377 -29.41 6.25 -0.48
CA GLY A 377 -29.73 6.59 0.89
C GLY A 377 -30.72 5.64 1.59
N ARG A 378 -31.14 4.53 0.96
CA ARG A 378 -32.02 3.54 1.59
C ARG A 378 -31.25 2.73 2.64
N PRO A 379 -31.71 2.64 3.91
CA PRO A 379 -31.06 1.80 4.92
C PRO A 379 -31.44 0.33 4.74
N CYS A 380 -30.50 -0.58 4.96
CA CYS A 380 -30.70 -2.03 4.81
C CYS A 380 -31.03 -2.71 6.14
N ILE A 381 -32.07 -2.27 6.82
CA ILE A 381 -32.55 -2.77 8.12
C ILE A 381 -33.84 -3.62 8.00
N TYR A 382 -34.13 -4.19 6.81
CA TYR A 382 -35.43 -4.81 6.50
C TYR A 382 -35.34 -6.27 6.06
N ASP A 383 -34.25 -6.97 6.33
CA ASP A 383 -34.22 -8.44 6.22
C ASP A 383 -35.22 -9.10 7.21
N ALA A 384 -35.50 -10.37 7.01
CA ALA A 384 -36.53 -11.06 7.81
C ALA A 384 -36.23 -11.04 9.31
N ALA A 385 -34.97 -11.28 9.70
CA ALA A 385 -34.57 -11.30 11.11
C ALA A 385 -34.64 -9.88 11.72
N ALA A 386 -34.17 -8.88 11.00
CA ALA A 386 -34.24 -7.49 11.44
C ALA A 386 -35.69 -7.03 11.58
N LYS A 387 -36.57 -7.32 10.59
CA LYS A 387 -38.01 -7.01 10.71
C LYS A 387 -38.64 -7.64 11.94
N ALA A 388 -38.36 -8.92 12.20
CA ALA A 388 -38.88 -9.60 13.38
C ALA A 388 -38.41 -8.92 14.69
N ALA A 389 -37.14 -8.57 14.79
CA ALA A 389 -36.56 -7.90 15.95
C ALA A 389 -37.08 -6.45 16.11
N LEU A 390 -37.45 -5.78 15.01
CA LEU A 390 -37.96 -4.41 14.99
C LEU A 390 -39.50 -4.31 15.04
N GLY A 391 -40.17 -5.34 15.52
CA GLY A 391 -41.63 -5.34 15.77
C GLY A 391 -42.47 -5.91 14.62
N GLY A 392 -41.88 -6.64 13.67
CA GLY A 392 -42.57 -7.39 12.62
C GLY A 392 -42.82 -6.60 11.32
N ALA A 393 -43.26 -5.36 11.41
CA ALA A 393 -43.59 -4.53 10.24
C ALA A 393 -43.04 -3.09 10.43
N PRO A 394 -41.69 -2.90 10.45
CA PRO A 394 -41.13 -1.58 10.62
C PRO A 394 -41.52 -0.63 9.46
N ILE A 395 -41.77 0.64 9.79
CA ILE A 395 -42.07 1.66 8.80
C ILE A 395 -40.88 1.79 7.80
N ALA A 396 -41.20 1.93 6.51
CA ALA A 396 -40.18 2.14 5.51
C ALA A 396 -39.54 3.54 5.64
N ILE A 397 -38.20 3.59 5.54
CA ILE A 397 -37.40 4.80 5.40
C ILE A 397 -36.93 4.87 3.94
N PRO A 398 -37.51 5.77 3.12
CA PRO A 398 -37.13 5.87 1.70
C PRO A 398 -35.69 6.31 1.48
N THR A 399 -35.20 7.21 2.36
CA THR A 399 -33.80 7.65 2.37
C THR A 399 -33.45 8.22 3.73
N VAL A 400 -32.20 7.99 4.15
CA VAL A 400 -31.60 8.66 5.32
C VAL A 400 -30.79 9.89 4.96
N ALA A 401 -30.59 10.14 3.64
CA ALA A 401 -29.93 11.34 3.13
C ALA A 401 -30.89 12.56 3.23
N THR A 402 -31.29 12.87 4.46
CA THR A 402 -32.20 13.98 4.78
C THR A 402 -32.14 14.30 6.27
N SER A 403 -32.34 15.57 6.63
CA SER A 403 -32.54 16.01 8.02
C SER A 403 -34.01 15.91 8.49
N ALA A 404 -34.95 15.58 7.59
CA ALA A 404 -36.39 15.66 7.82
C ALA A 404 -37.06 14.32 8.21
N LEU A 405 -36.33 13.37 8.80
CA LEU A 405 -36.89 12.13 9.30
C LEU A 405 -37.90 12.39 10.44
N THR A 406 -39.03 11.67 10.38
CA THR A 406 -40.06 11.71 11.42
C THR A 406 -39.54 11.09 12.74
N THR A 407 -40.22 11.42 13.86
CA THR A 407 -39.88 10.84 15.17
C THR A 407 -39.93 9.30 15.15
N VAL A 408 -40.89 8.71 14.41
CA VAL A 408 -41.03 7.26 14.29
C VAL A 408 -39.85 6.65 13.51
N GLN A 409 -39.41 7.29 12.43
CA GLN A 409 -38.27 6.86 11.64
C GLN A 409 -36.97 6.96 12.46
N LYS A 410 -36.78 8.03 13.22
CA LYS A 410 -35.65 8.19 14.15
C LYS A 410 -35.63 7.11 15.24
N ALA A 411 -36.78 6.82 15.83
CA ALA A 411 -36.90 5.73 16.82
C ALA A 411 -36.59 4.36 16.21
N LEU A 412 -36.94 4.13 14.94
CA LEU A 412 -36.60 2.89 14.22
C LEU A 412 -35.06 2.79 14.02
N LEU A 413 -34.38 3.87 13.65
CA LEU A 413 -32.92 3.89 13.54
C LEU A 413 -32.25 3.68 14.91
N ASP A 414 -32.81 4.24 16.00
CA ASP A 414 -32.31 3.99 17.36
C ASP A 414 -32.45 2.50 17.74
N ALA A 415 -33.58 1.86 17.39
CA ALA A 415 -33.80 0.42 17.61
C ALA A 415 -32.86 -0.45 16.77
N ALA A 416 -32.61 -0.07 15.50
CA ALA A 416 -31.62 -0.74 14.65
C ALA A 416 -30.20 -0.61 15.24
N GLY A 417 -29.83 0.56 15.76
CA GLY A 417 -28.58 0.79 16.46
C GLY A 417 -28.44 -0.07 17.73
N ALA A 418 -29.52 -0.23 18.48
CA ALA A 418 -29.52 -1.10 19.66
C ALA A 418 -29.26 -2.57 19.28
N LEU A 419 -29.85 -3.06 18.18
CA LEU A 419 -29.58 -4.41 17.64
C LEU A 419 -28.11 -4.57 17.23
N LEU A 420 -27.54 -3.60 16.54
CA LEU A 420 -26.13 -3.61 16.13
C LEU A 420 -25.21 -3.63 17.36
N ALA A 421 -25.52 -2.82 18.39
CA ALA A 421 -24.76 -2.80 19.63
C ALA A 421 -24.85 -4.14 20.38
N GLN A 422 -26.00 -4.80 20.40
CA GLN A 422 -26.17 -6.10 21.01
C GLN A 422 -25.38 -7.19 20.25
N ALA A 423 -25.43 -7.19 18.90
CA ALA A 423 -24.71 -8.16 18.08
C ALA A 423 -23.19 -8.04 18.27
N THR A 424 -22.66 -6.81 18.23
CA THR A 424 -21.22 -6.55 18.44
C THR A 424 -20.77 -6.87 19.85
N ALA A 425 -21.59 -6.57 20.87
CA ALA A 425 -21.33 -6.94 22.26
C ALA A 425 -21.31 -8.47 22.44
N ALA A 426 -22.24 -9.20 21.82
CA ALA A 426 -22.28 -10.66 21.86
C ALA A 426 -21.06 -11.30 21.18
N LEU A 427 -20.64 -10.76 20.02
CA LEU A 427 -19.44 -11.20 19.32
C LEU A 427 -18.19 -10.98 20.19
N ALA A 428 -18.01 -9.78 20.72
CA ALA A 428 -16.87 -9.45 21.60
C ALA A 428 -16.87 -10.30 22.89
N ALA A 429 -18.02 -10.54 23.49
CA ALA A 429 -18.18 -11.38 24.68
C ALA A 429 -17.83 -12.85 24.38
N SER A 430 -18.25 -13.37 23.22
CA SER A 430 -17.92 -14.75 22.77
C SER A 430 -16.40 -14.96 22.66
N VAL A 431 -15.69 -14.00 22.09
CA VAL A 431 -14.22 -14.04 21.99
C VAL A 431 -13.58 -13.93 23.38
N ARG A 432 -14.06 -13.02 24.24
CA ARG A 432 -13.52 -12.83 25.59
C ARG A 432 -13.78 -14.03 26.51
N THR A 433 -14.88 -14.75 26.30
CA THR A 433 -15.14 -16.01 27.03
C THR A 433 -14.12 -17.09 26.68
N ALA A 434 -13.72 -17.17 25.41
CA ALA A 434 -12.67 -18.11 24.96
C ALA A 434 -11.25 -17.64 25.37
N PHE A 435 -11.02 -16.32 25.39
CA PHE A 435 -9.75 -15.68 25.70
C PHE A 435 -9.95 -14.53 26.71
N PRO A 436 -9.93 -14.82 28.04
CA PRO A 436 -10.37 -13.85 29.08
C PRO A 436 -9.65 -12.51 29.07
N ASN A 437 -8.38 -12.47 28.64
CA ASN A 437 -7.57 -11.24 28.57
C ASN A 437 -7.60 -10.57 27.19
N CYS A 438 -8.56 -10.93 26.33
CA CYS A 438 -8.66 -10.35 24.99
C CYS A 438 -8.99 -8.87 25.06
N GLU A 439 -8.13 -8.03 24.47
CA GLU A 439 -8.42 -6.62 24.19
C GLU A 439 -9.43 -6.55 23.03
N ARG A 440 -10.52 -5.85 23.25
CA ARG A 440 -11.63 -5.73 22.29
C ARG A 440 -11.58 -4.35 21.63
N LEU A 441 -11.44 -4.35 20.31
CA LEU A 441 -11.40 -3.14 19.52
C LEU A 441 -12.65 -3.04 18.64
N LEU A 442 -13.07 -1.82 18.34
CA LEU A 442 -14.12 -1.53 17.38
C LEU A 442 -13.61 -0.53 16.37
N LEU A 443 -13.77 -0.85 15.08
CA LEU A 443 -13.47 0.07 13.99
C LEU A 443 -14.68 0.95 13.69
N ILE A 444 -14.46 2.24 13.50
CA ILE A 444 -15.48 3.24 13.18
C ILE A 444 -15.01 4.08 12.00
N TYR A 445 -15.72 4.00 10.88
CA TYR A 445 -15.52 4.85 9.72
C TYR A 445 -16.38 6.11 9.82
N LEU A 446 -15.74 7.23 10.14
CA LEU A 446 -16.41 8.48 10.51
C LEU A 446 -17.23 9.12 9.37
N PRO A 447 -16.75 9.19 8.10
CA PRO A 447 -17.48 9.87 7.03
C PRO A 447 -18.87 9.28 6.75
N SER A 448 -19.03 7.95 6.86
CA SER A 448 -20.33 7.30 6.63
C SER A 448 -21.33 7.50 7.76
N ILE A 449 -20.90 7.93 8.94
CA ILE A 449 -21.72 7.98 10.15
C ILE A 449 -22.04 9.41 10.55
N LEU A 450 -21.14 10.34 10.23
CA LEU A 450 -21.21 11.74 10.64
C LEU A 450 -21.33 12.68 9.43
N ASP A 451 -21.86 12.18 8.30
CA ASP A 451 -22.16 12.95 7.11
C ASP A 451 -23.28 13.98 7.40
N ALA A 452 -23.00 15.24 7.07
CA ALA A 452 -23.96 16.33 7.22
C ALA A 452 -25.20 16.14 6.32
N ALA A 453 -25.09 15.43 5.20
CA ALA A 453 -26.20 15.11 4.32
C ALA A 453 -27.13 14.01 4.89
N ALA A 454 -26.61 13.18 5.80
CA ALA A 454 -27.33 12.06 6.41
C ALA A 454 -27.18 12.03 7.95
N PRO A 455 -27.53 13.11 8.67
CA PRO A 455 -27.17 13.30 10.08
C PRO A 455 -27.77 12.28 11.06
N GLU A 456 -28.84 11.59 10.64
CA GLU A 456 -29.53 10.62 11.51
C GLU A 456 -28.98 9.18 11.34
N VAL A 457 -28.06 8.91 10.38
CA VAL A 457 -27.42 7.60 10.20
C VAL A 457 -26.66 7.16 11.45
N ARG A 458 -26.06 8.10 12.19
CA ARG A 458 -25.40 7.83 13.46
C ARG A 458 -26.26 7.13 14.52
N ARG A 459 -27.61 7.20 14.41
CA ARG A 459 -28.51 6.48 15.32
C ARG A 459 -28.40 4.99 15.16
N ALA A 460 -28.31 4.53 13.89
CA ALA A 460 -28.16 3.13 13.57
C ALA A 460 -26.70 2.65 13.62
N ASN A 461 -25.74 3.48 13.16
CA ASN A 461 -24.35 3.08 12.92
C ASN A 461 -23.32 3.62 13.90
N LEU A 462 -23.74 4.47 14.85
CA LEU A 462 -22.94 4.91 16.00
C LEU A 462 -23.77 4.83 17.31
N PRO A 463 -24.31 3.64 17.64
CA PRO A 463 -25.24 3.50 18.75
C PRO A 463 -24.60 3.82 20.10
N LEU A 464 -25.39 4.38 21.04
CA LEU A 464 -24.92 4.66 22.40
C LEU A 464 -24.52 3.39 23.17
N GLY A 465 -24.98 2.20 22.75
CA GLY A 465 -24.51 0.93 23.30
C GLY A 465 -23.02 0.64 23.07
N TRP A 466 -22.35 1.37 22.20
CA TRP A 466 -20.90 1.33 22.03
C TRP A 466 -20.13 2.27 22.96
N ALA A 467 -20.84 3.12 23.73
CA ALA A 467 -20.18 4.00 24.68
C ALA A 467 -19.36 3.21 25.72
N ARG A 468 -18.26 3.82 26.17
CA ARG A 468 -17.38 3.21 27.16
C ARG A 468 -18.17 2.77 28.41
N PRO A 469 -17.93 1.52 28.90
CA PRO A 469 -16.80 0.62 28.68
C PRO A 469 -17.10 -0.55 27.70
N ALA A 470 -17.95 -0.38 26.69
CA ALA A 470 -18.35 -1.48 25.80
C ALA A 470 -17.16 -2.17 25.11
N PHE A 471 -16.19 -1.38 24.67
CA PHE A 471 -14.92 -1.83 24.11
C PHE A 471 -13.74 -1.29 24.92
N ASP A 472 -12.57 -1.87 24.70
CA ASP A 472 -11.34 -1.44 25.37
C ASP A 472 -10.66 -0.29 24.59
N VAL A 473 -10.78 -0.31 23.25
CA VAL A 473 -10.22 0.69 22.32
C VAL A 473 -11.18 0.94 21.15
N LEU A 474 -11.28 2.18 20.68
CA LEU A 474 -11.85 2.52 19.37
C LEU A 474 -10.74 2.74 18.35
N GLN A 475 -10.86 2.20 17.16
CA GLN A 475 -10.05 2.58 16.02
C GLN A 475 -10.88 3.47 15.09
N LEU A 476 -10.37 4.64 14.76
CA LEU A 476 -11.08 5.65 13.98
C LEU A 476 -10.46 5.79 12.60
N GLU A 477 -11.31 5.81 11.58
CA GLU A 477 -10.96 6.02 10.18
C GLU A 477 -11.70 7.24 9.62
N ASP A 478 -11.05 7.98 8.73
CA ASP A 478 -11.62 9.18 8.12
C ASP A 478 -11.06 9.47 6.72
N TYR A 479 -10.67 8.44 5.98
CA TYR A 479 -9.89 8.56 4.77
C TYR A 479 -10.54 9.39 3.64
N ASP A 480 -11.87 9.45 3.49
CA ASP A 480 -12.51 10.32 2.51
C ASP A 480 -12.24 11.80 2.80
N TRP A 481 -12.22 12.18 4.08
CA TRP A 481 -11.87 13.56 4.47
C TRP A 481 -10.37 13.82 4.40
N VAL A 482 -9.54 12.82 4.61
CA VAL A 482 -8.08 12.92 4.42
C VAL A 482 -7.77 13.20 2.96
N THR A 483 -8.30 12.38 2.05
CA THR A 483 -8.02 12.47 0.62
C THR A 483 -8.65 13.69 -0.05
N SER A 484 -9.80 14.15 0.46
CA SER A 484 -10.44 15.41 0.00
C SER A 484 -9.88 16.67 0.67
N GLY A 485 -9.03 16.54 1.71
CA GLY A 485 -8.46 17.68 2.43
C GLY A 485 -9.43 18.39 3.39
N ASP A 486 -10.51 17.74 3.81
CA ASP A 486 -11.49 18.32 4.75
C ASP A 486 -11.04 18.12 6.22
N ALA A 487 -10.09 18.94 6.64
CA ALA A 487 -9.61 18.94 8.02
C ALA A 487 -10.70 19.37 9.02
N GLY A 488 -11.59 20.27 8.62
CA GLY A 488 -12.68 20.76 9.47
C GLY A 488 -13.70 19.67 9.81
N GLY A 489 -14.13 18.91 8.81
CA GLY A 489 -15.01 17.75 8.97
C GLY A 489 -14.40 16.70 9.88
N ARG A 490 -13.12 16.39 9.70
CA ARG A 490 -12.35 15.46 10.55
C ARG A 490 -12.34 15.87 12.02
N ASP A 491 -11.95 17.11 12.30
CA ASP A 491 -11.82 17.60 13.68
C ASP A 491 -13.20 17.62 14.40
N ALA A 492 -14.25 18.04 13.69
CA ALA A 492 -15.61 18.03 14.20
C ALA A 492 -16.09 16.60 14.51
N ALA A 493 -15.82 15.65 13.62
CA ALA A 493 -16.21 14.25 13.79
C ALA A 493 -15.47 13.56 14.95
N LEU A 494 -14.18 13.81 15.09
CA LEU A 494 -13.38 13.30 16.21
C LEU A 494 -13.88 13.82 17.56
N ALA A 495 -14.28 15.09 17.61
CA ALA A 495 -14.89 15.69 18.79
C ALA A 495 -16.27 15.08 19.09
N ASP A 496 -17.12 14.90 18.09
CA ASP A 496 -18.48 14.34 18.25
C ASP A 496 -18.44 12.87 18.71
N VAL A 497 -17.60 12.03 18.09
CA VAL A 497 -17.41 10.63 18.50
C VAL A 497 -16.91 10.53 19.93
N THR A 498 -15.96 11.38 20.31
CA THR A 498 -15.42 11.42 21.67
C THR A 498 -16.48 11.83 22.68
N ALA A 499 -17.26 12.86 22.37
CA ALA A 499 -18.37 13.31 23.21
C ALA A 499 -19.49 12.26 23.33
N ARG A 500 -19.84 11.59 22.20
CA ARG A 500 -20.92 10.61 22.15
C ARG A 500 -20.60 9.30 22.85
N LEU A 501 -19.38 8.79 22.69
CA LEU A 501 -19.00 7.45 23.16
C LEU A 501 -18.09 7.47 24.40
N GLY A 502 -17.51 8.60 24.76
CA GLY A 502 -16.77 8.79 26.02
C GLY A 502 -15.38 8.13 26.07
N TYR A 503 -14.76 7.81 24.91
CA TYR A 503 -13.41 7.25 24.88
C TYR A 503 -12.37 8.38 24.85
N PRO A 504 -11.48 8.46 25.84
CA PRO A 504 -10.38 9.42 25.81
C PRO A 504 -9.38 9.06 24.70
N VAL A 505 -8.62 10.03 24.21
CA VAL A 505 -7.62 9.85 23.14
C VAL A 505 -6.66 8.68 23.44
N ALA A 506 -6.26 8.47 24.69
CA ALA A 506 -5.42 7.34 25.12
C ALA A 506 -6.08 5.95 24.93
N ARG A 507 -7.36 5.89 24.56
CA ARG A 507 -8.12 4.68 24.24
C ARG A 507 -8.66 4.72 22.81
N GLN A 508 -8.03 5.51 21.96
CA GLN A 508 -8.31 5.57 20.53
C GLN A 508 -7.08 5.13 19.75
N HIS A 509 -7.26 4.37 18.69
CA HIS A 509 -6.31 4.17 17.63
C HIS A 509 -6.74 4.97 16.40
N TYR A 510 -5.83 5.26 15.50
CA TYR A 510 -6.12 5.93 14.27
C TYR A 510 -5.62 5.10 13.08
N LEU A 511 -6.48 4.85 12.12
CA LEU A 511 -6.15 4.21 10.86
C LEU A 511 -6.15 5.29 9.77
N SER A 512 -4.97 5.59 9.23
CA SER A 512 -4.80 6.53 8.13
C SER A 512 -4.71 5.78 6.81
N GLY A 513 -5.57 6.09 5.88
CA GLY A 513 -5.62 5.53 4.51
C GLY A 513 -6.35 6.53 3.62
N PHE A 514 -6.40 6.41 2.32
CA PHE A 514 -6.58 5.23 1.51
C PHE A 514 -5.99 5.43 0.11
N VAL A 515 -5.25 4.63 -0.50
CA VAL A 515 -4.84 4.66 -1.91
C VAL A 515 -5.34 3.38 -2.57
N LEU A 516 -6.34 3.42 -3.43
CA LEU A 516 -6.88 2.21 -4.06
C LEU A 516 -6.11 1.83 -5.33
N ARG A 517 -5.76 2.83 -6.16
CA ARG A 517 -5.12 2.63 -7.44
C ARG A 517 -3.73 3.26 -7.46
N ALA A 518 -2.85 2.78 -8.33
CA ALA A 518 -1.51 3.34 -8.45
C ALA A 518 -1.50 4.81 -8.89
N GLU A 519 -2.49 5.24 -9.67
CA GLU A 519 -2.66 6.64 -10.07
C GLU A 519 -3.05 7.60 -8.93
N ASP A 520 -3.53 7.06 -7.81
CA ASP A 520 -3.91 7.83 -6.61
C ASP A 520 -2.75 7.95 -5.60
N ALA A 521 -1.52 7.64 -6.00
CA ALA A 521 -0.34 7.62 -5.11
C ALA A 521 0.02 9.00 -4.52
N ASP A 522 -0.49 10.11 -5.07
CA ASP A 522 -0.38 11.45 -4.50
C ASP A 522 -1.09 11.59 -3.14
N GLN A 523 -2.07 10.71 -2.85
CA GLN A 523 -2.75 10.67 -1.55
C GLN A 523 -1.81 10.32 -0.39
N TRP A 524 -0.67 9.65 -0.64
CA TRP A 524 0.26 9.26 0.41
C TRP A 524 0.74 10.43 1.28
N GLN A 525 0.84 11.60 0.69
CA GLN A 525 1.23 12.81 1.42
C GLN A 525 0.17 13.24 2.44
N ALA A 526 -1.11 13.19 2.05
CA ALA A 526 -2.23 13.50 2.95
C ALA A 526 -2.37 12.44 4.05
N ILE A 527 -2.19 11.17 3.71
CA ILE A 527 -2.20 10.03 4.65
C ILE A 527 -1.11 10.22 5.71
N ASP A 528 0.11 10.57 5.29
CA ASP A 528 1.24 10.82 6.18
C ASP A 528 0.98 12.00 7.13
N ALA A 529 0.47 13.10 6.59
CA ALA A 529 0.10 14.29 7.38
C ALA A 529 -1.02 14.01 8.38
N ALA A 530 -2.01 13.19 8.00
CA ALA A 530 -3.09 12.77 8.90
C ALA A 530 -2.58 11.90 10.06
N ALA A 531 -1.66 10.98 9.77
CA ALA A 531 -1.00 10.17 10.79
C ALA A 531 -0.18 11.02 11.77
N ASP A 532 0.49 12.08 11.30
CA ASP A 532 1.19 13.02 12.18
C ASP A 532 0.24 13.84 13.05
N ALA A 533 -0.86 14.31 12.47
CA ALA A 533 -1.89 15.02 13.22
C ALA A 533 -2.48 14.14 14.33
N ALA A 534 -2.69 12.84 14.06
CA ALA A 534 -3.14 11.89 15.08
C ALA A 534 -2.10 11.72 16.19
N ARG A 535 -0.81 11.66 15.86
CA ARG A 535 0.29 11.62 16.85
C ARG A 535 0.31 12.88 17.70
N ALA A 536 0.18 14.05 17.09
CA ALA A 536 0.16 15.33 17.79
C ALA A 536 -1.03 15.43 18.77
N ARG A 537 -2.16 14.78 18.49
CA ARG A 537 -3.30 14.64 19.41
C ARG A 537 -3.03 13.68 20.58
N GLY A 538 -1.96 12.89 20.55
CA GLY A 538 -1.61 11.91 21.59
C GLY A 538 -2.25 10.53 21.39
N VAL A 539 -2.62 10.17 20.15
CA VAL A 539 -3.11 8.82 19.82
C VAL A 539 -1.98 7.81 20.00
N PRO A 540 -2.18 6.73 20.79
CA PRO A 540 -1.09 5.81 21.13
C PRO A 540 -0.65 4.88 19.99
N GLU A 541 -1.57 4.41 19.16
CA GLU A 541 -1.25 3.55 18.00
C GLU A 541 -1.86 4.13 16.71
N ILE A 542 -1.02 4.28 15.70
CA ILE A 542 -1.37 4.87 14.41
C ILE A 542 -0.99 3.87 13.33
N PHE A 543 -1.98 3.44 12.57
CA PHE A 543 -1.84 2.46 11.51
C PHE A 543 -1.88 3.13 10.15
N ILE A 544 -1.08 2.64 9.23
CA ILE A 544 -1.16 3.01 7.81
C ILE A 544 -1.92 1.91 7.06
N TRP A 545 -2.96 2.27 6.36
CA TRP A 545 -3.67 1.39 5.43
C TRP A 545 -3.09 1.58 4.01
N ALA A 546 -2.59 0.57 3.31
CA ALA A 546 -2.30 -0.75 3.81
C ALA A 546 -0.99 -1.25 3.19
N LEU A 547 -0.38 -2.25 3.78
CA LEU A 547 0.89 -2.82 3.31
C LEU A 547 0.90 -3.15 1.81
N PRO A 548 -0.14 -3.76 1.17
CA PRO A 548 -0.13 -4.01 -0.27
C PRO A 548 0.10 -2.77 -1.11
N GLN A 549 -0.53 -1.66 -0.73
CA GLN A 549 -0.42 -0.38 -1.43
C GLN A 549 0.93 0.30 -1.15
N VAL A 550 1.41 0.21 0.09
CA VAL A 550 2.76 0.67 0.47
C VAL A 550 3.82 -0.01 -0.39
N LEU A 551 3.71 -1.33 -0.58
CA LEU A 551 4.66 -2.11 -1.38
C LEU A 551 4.57 -1.73 -2.86
N ARG A 552 3.36 -1.67 -3.42
CA ARG A 552 3.12 -1.33 -4.83
C ARG A 552 3.63 0.08 -5.18
N ASP A 553 3.32 1.06 -4.34
CA ASP A 553 3.55 2.48 -4.64
C ASP A 553 4.95 2.96 -4.22
N GLY A 554 5.70 2.13 -3.50
CA GLY A 554 7.01 2.48 -2.99
C GLY A 554 6.98 3.54 -1.87
N PHE A 555 5.85 3.65 -1.14
CA PHE A 555 5.73 4.62 -0.07
C PHE A 555 6.64 4.29 1.11
N THR A 556 7.34 5.29 1.61
CA THR A 556 8.27 5.15 2.73
C THR A 556 8.03 6.27 3.74
N CYS A 557 7.65 5.90 4.97
CA CYS A 557 7.62 6.84 6.09
C CYS A 557 9.05 7.15 6.52
N PHE A 558 9.65 8.16 5.92
CA PHE A 558 10.98 8.59 6.27
C PHE A 558 10.91 9.96 6.93
N LYS A 559 10.89 10.00 8.27
CA LYS A 559 11.11 11.22 9.04
C LYS A 559 12.40 11.06 9.81
N LEU A 560 13.38 11.87 9.49
CA LEU A 560 14.46 12.16 10.41
C LEU A 560 13.78 12.70 11.67
N GLY A 561 14.00 12.06 12.84
CA GLY A 561 13.37 12.47 14.11
C GLY A 561 13.62 13.96 14.42
N ASP A 562 13.01 14.51 15.48
CA ASP A 562 13.10 15.92 15.90
C ASP A 562 14.52 16.45 16.16
N ALA A 563 15.54 15.60 16.08
CA ALA A 563 16.95 15.92 15.91
C ALA A 563 17.37 15.93 14.43
N ALA A 564 16.44 15.86 13.48
CA ALA A 564 16.74 16.10 12.09
C ALA A 564 17.32 17.51 12.01
N MET A 565 18.58 17.60 11.64
CA MET A 565 19.15 18.86 11.16
C MET A 565 18.17 19.39 10.13
N ASP A 566 17.76 20.64 10.27
CA ASP A 566 17.02 21.32 9.23
C ASP A 566 17.74 20.98 7.91
N ALA A 567 17.11 20.18 7.07
CA ALA A 567 17.73 19.70 5.83
C ALA A 567 18.00 20.87 4.86
N PHE A 568 17.50 22.05 5.21
CA PHE A 568 17.70 23.30 4.51
C PHE A 568 18.23 24.38 5.47
N ASP A 569 19.43 24.88 5.20
CA ASP A 569 19.94 26.07 5.82
C ASP A 569 19.56 27.29 4.97
N ASP A 570 18.76 28.19 5.53
CA ASP A 570 18.29 29.38 4.81
C ASP A 570 19.44 30.44 4.67
N VAL A 571 20.47 30.04 3.94
CA VAL A 571 21.67 30.84 3.66
C VAL A 571 21.98 30.83 2.18
N ASP A 572 22.53 31.94 1.70
CA ASP A 572 22.92 32.09 0.31
C ASP A 572 24.29 31.45 0.03
N PHE A 573 24.38 30.74 -1.10
CA PHE A 573 25.68 30.36 -1.68
C PHE A 573 26.50 31.62 -1.99
N PRO A 574 27.85 31.62 -1.83
CA PRO A 574 28.66 32.77 -2.12
C PRO A 574 28.40 33.33 -3.52
N LEU A 575 27.72 34.48 -3.61
CA LEU A 575 27.20 35.04 -4.87
C LEU A 575 28.30 35.26 -5.91
N ALA A 576 29.49 35.73 -5.50
CA ALA A 576 30.61 35.98 -6.42
C ALA A 576 31.06 34.68 -7.14
N ILE A 577 30.99 33.53 -6.47
CA ILE A 577 31.31 32.22 -7.06
C ILE A 577 30.13 31.73 -7.92
N GLY A 578 28.92 31.88 -7.43
CA GLY A 578 27.69 31.38 -8.12
C GLY A 578 27.39 32.10 -9.44
N GLN A 579 27.79 33.37 -9.60
CA GLN A 579 27.50 34.16 -10.82
C GLN A 579 28.09 33.61 -12.12
N GLN A 580 29.04 32.70 -12.06
CA GLN A 580 29.67 32.08 -13.24
C GLN A 580 29.42 30.59 -13.34
N ALA A 581 28.46 30.11 -12.58
CA ALA A 581 28.08 28.71 -12.63
C ALA A 581 27.53 28.32 -14.01
N GLN A 582 27.87 27.11 -14.44
CA GLN A 582 27.21 26.47 -15.57
C GLN A 582 25.85 25.94 -15.09
N VAL A 583 24.82 26.00 -15.94
CA VAL A 583 23.46 25.59 -15.64
C VAL A 583 23.03 24.52 -16.65
N ALA A 584 22.51 23.39 -16.15
CA ALA A 584 22.06 22.28 -16.98
C ALA A 584 20.68 21.80 -16.50
N PRO A 585 19.60 22.12 -17.24
CA PRO A 585 18.30 21.50 -16.99
C PRO A 585 18.34 20.01 -17.36
N GLU A 586 17.78 19.16 -16.49
CA GLU A 586 17.74 17.71 -16.66
C GLU A 586 16.29 17.22 -16.61
N PHE A 587 15.94 16.31 -17.51
CA PHE A 587 14.68 15.55 -17.52
C PHE A 587 14.98 14.07 -17.50
N SER A 588 14.04 13.26 -17.04
CA SER A 588 14.12 11.80 -17.14
C SER A 588 13.08 11.30 -18.12
N THR A 589 13.55 10.78 -19.26
CA THR A 589 12.69 10.21 -20.32
C THR A 589 13.16 8.79 -20.65
N ALA A 590 12.28 7.82 -20.49
CA ALA A 590 12.52 6.47 -20.98
C ALA A 590 12.13 6.40 -22.45
N ILE A 591 13.07 5.96 -23.29
CA ILE A 591 12.85 5.79 -24.73
C ILE A 591 12.95 4.31 -25.07
N VAL A 592 11.89 3.76 -25.63
CA VAL A 592 11.84 2.38 -26.13
C VAL A 592 11.70 2.42 -27.63
N THR A 593 12.71 1.89 -28.34
CA THR A 593 12.68 1.79 -29.81
C THR A 593 12.22 0.38 -30.19
N THR A 594 11.16 0.29 -30.98
CA THR A 594 10.65 -0.96 -31.52
C THR A 594 11.55 -1.46 -32.68
N ALA A 595 11.46 -2.75 -33.05
CA ALA A 595 12.22 -3.32 -34.13
C ALA A 595 11.95 -2.65 -35.53
N SER A 596 10.83 -1.94 -35.67
CA SER A 596 10.47 -1.14 -36.84
C SER A 596 11.06 0.26 -36.85
N GLY A 597 11.85 0.64 -35.82
CA GLY A 597 12.47 1.97 -35.70
C GLY A 597 11.56 3.04 -35.15
N HIS A 598 10.31 2.72 -34.74
CA HIS A 598 9.44 3.67 -34.03
C HIS A 598 9.84 3.76 -32.56
N GLU A 599 9.83 4.98 -32.03
CA GLU A 599 10.13 5.25 -30.64
C GLU A 599 8.84 5.52 -29.83
N GLN A 600 8.76 4.87 -28.68
CA GLN A 600 7.82 5.24 -27.62
C GLN A 600 8.62 5.97 -26.53
N ARG A 601 8.19 7.19 -26.20
CA ARG A 601 8.85 8.05 -25.21
C ARG A 601 7.94 8.21 -24.01
N ASN A 602 8.47 7.96 -22.83
CA ASN A 602 7.76 8.14 -21.57
C ASN A 602 8.55 9.10 -20.68
N ALA A 603 8.00 10.29 -20.44
CA ALA A 603 8.59 11.27 -19.53
C ALA A 603 8.31 10.85 -18.08
N ALA A 604 9.34 10.45 -17.35
CA ALA A 604 9.23 10.03 -15.96
C ALA A 604 9.09 11.23 -15.00
N TRP A 605 9.52 12.41 -15.41
CA TRP A 605 9.40 13.65 -14.63
C TRP A 605 8.51 14.66 -15.32
N ALA A 606 7.52 15.18 -14.58
CA ALA A 606 6.64 16.25 -15.07
C ALA A 606 7.37 17.58 -15.20
N ASN A 607 8.37 17.85 -14.33
CA ASN A 607 9.14 19.09 -14.29
C ASN A 607 10.63 18.79 -14.35
N GLY A 608 11.39 19.65 -15.03
CA GLY A 608 12.84 19.61 -15.07
C GLY A 608 13.47 19.75 -13.68
N ARG A 609 14.72 19.32 -13.56
CA ARG A 609 15.57 19.49 -12.39
C ARG A 609 16.82 20.22 -12.82
N LEU A 610 17.30 21.18 -12.03
CA LEU A 610 18.49 21.95 -12.36
C LEU A 610 19.74 21.34 -11.72
N ARG A 611 20.79 21.25 -12.53
CA ARG A 611 22.15 21.01 -12.08
C ARG A 611 23.00 22.25 -12.34
N PHE A 612 23.95 22.52 -11.45
CA PHE A 612 24.87 23.63 -11.57
C PHE A 612 26.30 23.14 -11.34
N ASP A 613 27.25 23.78 -11.99
CA ASP A 613 28.65 23.66 -11.63
C ASP A 613 29.22 25.07 -11.35
N ALA A 614 29.53 25.32 -10.10
CA ALA A 614 30.04 26.60 -9.64
C ALA A 614 31.59 26.67 -9.65
N GLY A 615 32.27 25.60 -10.09
CA GLY A 615 33.75 25.57 -10.20
C GLY A 615 34.34 26.73 -11.01
N PRO A 616 33.77 27.10 -12.18
CA PRO A 616 34.25 28.22 -13.00
C PRO A 616 34.29 29.56 -12.28
N GLY A 617 33.53 29.73 -11.20
CA GLY A 617 33.50 30.95 -10.40
C GLY A 617 34.60 31.07 -9.33
N VAL A 618 35.33 30.00 -9.08
CA VAL A 618 36.42 29.97 -8.09
C VAL A 618 37.70 30.53 -8.75
N ARG A 619 38.10 31.75 -8.38
CA ARG A 619 39.19 32.49 -9.04
C ARG A 619 40.31 32.94 -8.11
N SER A 620 40.18 32.79 -6.82
CA SER A 620 41.13 33.21 -5.83
C SER A 620 41.23 32.26 -4.66
N ASP A 621 42.34 32.28 -3.93
CA ASP A 621 42.49 31.52 -2.70
C ASP A 621 41.42 31.87 -1.67
N GLN A 622 40.93 33.10 -1.68
CA GLN A 622 39.85 33.54 -0.82
C GLN A 622 38.53 32.86 -1.19
N ASP A 623 38.28 32.64 -2.48
CA ASP A 623 37.09 31.88 -2.94
C ASP A 623 37.21 30.43 -2.53
N VAL A 624 38.41 29.83 -2.68
CA VAL A 624 38.67 28.45 -2.22
C VAL A 624 38.40 28.29 -0.72
N GLN A 625 38.92 29.24 0.10
CA GLN A 625 38.70 29.24 1.55
C GLN A 625 37.22 29.38 1.92
N ARG A 626 36.52 30.30 1.26
CA ARG A 626 35.08 30.53 1.46
C ARG A 626 34.28 29.25 1.11
N LEU A 627 34.61 28.63 -0.03
CA LEU A 627 33.89 27.44 -0.51
C LEU A 627 34.14 26.25 0.40
N ILE A 628 35.39 26.00 0.84
CA ILE A 628 35.68 24.93 1.80
C ILE A 628 34.93 25.17 3.12
N GLY A 629 34.92 26.39 3.62
CA GLY A 629 34.20 26.77 4.83
C GLY A 629 32.68 26.54 4.67
N PHE A 630 32.13 26.94 3.54
CA PHE A 630 30.72 26.75 3.20
C PHE A 630 30.35 25.27 3.08
N PHE A 631 31.14 24.47 2.36
CA PHE A 631 30.96 23.03 2.19
C PHE A 631 30.97 22.30 3.52
N ARG A 632 31.95 22.58 4.38
CA ARG A 632 32.05 21.98 5.72
C ARG A 632 30.88 22.36 6.61
N ALA A 633 30.40 23.59 6.56
CA ALA A 633 29.25 24.04 7.33
C ALA A 633 27.95 23.38 6.87
N ARG A 634 27.83 23.02 5.60
CA ARG A 634 26.70 22.26 5.03
C ARG A 634 26.88 20.76 5.20
N ARG A 635 28.02 20.29 5.69
CA ARG A 635 28.36 18.85 5.84
C ARG A 635 28.22 18.07 4.52
N GLY A 636 28.83 18.62 3.46
CA GLY A 636 28.71 18.07 2.12
C GLY A 636 27.29 18.16 1.57
N ALA A 637 26.75 17.05 1.12
CA ALA A 637 25.41 16.94 0.55
C ALA A 637 24.26 16.95 1.58
N ALA A 638 24.56 16.99 2.90
CA ALA A 638 23.58 16.79 3.95
C ALA A 638 22.56 17.93 4.09
N LYS A 639 22.96 19.18 3.77
CA LYS A 639 22.11 20.35 3.92
C LYS A 639 21.98 21.10 2.60
N ALA A 640 20.75 21.40 2.24
CA ALA A 640 20.43 22.29 1.13
C ALA A 640 20.57 23.77 1.55
N PHE A 641 20.68 24.65 0.57
CA PHE A 641 20.86 26.08 0.74
C PHE A 641 20.34 26.86 -0.49
N ARG A 642 20.29 28.20 -0.40
CA ARG A 642 19.86 29.06 -1.50
C ARG A 642 20.98 29.22 -2.54
N PHE A 643 20.63 29.03 -3.80
CA PHE A 643 21.51 29.32 -4.93
C PHE A 643 20.82 30.27 -5.90
N ARG A 644 21.45 31.43 -6.16
CA ARG A 644 20.98 32.37 -7.16
C ARG A 644 21.42 31.90 -8.54
N ASP A 645 20.48 31.39 -9.34
CA ASP A 645 20.73 31.02 -10.73
C ASP A 645 21.10 32.30 -11.52
N PRO A 646 22.31 32.38 -12.09
CA PRO A 646 22.71 33.57 -12.82
C PRO A 646 21.93 33.79 -14.11
N THR A 647 21.28 32.74 -14.63
CA THR A 647 20.56 32.77 -15.90
C THR A 647 19.04 32.90 -15.73
N ASP A 648 18.50 32.43 -14.60
CA ASP A 648 17.06 32.46 -14.34
C ASP A 648 16.70 32.64 -12.85
N ASN A 649 16.47 33.88 -12.46
CA ASN A 649 16.19 34.23 -11.06
C ASN A 649 15.05 35.25 -10.88
N SER A 650 14.24 35.54 -11.91
CA SER A 650 13.19 36.54 -11.85
C SER A 650 11.85 36.05 -12.43
N SER A 651 10.77 36.53 -11.86
CA SER A 651 9.40 36.34 -12.43
C SER A 651 9.24 37.08 -13.77
N LYS A 652 10.04 38.11 -14.05
CA LYS A 652 9.96 38.85 -15.30
C LYS A 652 11.03 38.38 -16.28
N GLY A 653 10.62 37.55 -17.22
CA GLY A 653 11.58 36.88 -18.11
C GLY A 653 12.55 36.01 -17.34
N MET A 654 13.84 36.08 -17.65
CA MET A 654 14.87 35.27 -16.97
C MET A 654 15.46 36.02 -15.77
N THR A 655 15.89 37.30 -15.97
CA THR A 655 16.62 38.09 -14.99
C THR A 655 16.11 39.53 -14.89
N GLY A 656 14.89 39.82 -15.40
CA GLY A 656 14.34 41.18 -15.45
C GLY A 656 13.94 41.70 -14.08
N VAL A 657 13.67 43.01 -13.99
CA VAL A 657 13.20 43.65 -12.76
C VAL A 657 11.73 43.29 -12.52
N PRO A 658 11.37 42.67 -11.39
CA PRO A 658 10.01 42.22 -11.14
C PRO A 658 8.98 43.35 -11.06
N THR A 659 7.75 43.06 -11.48
CA THR A 659 6.58 43.91 -11.29
C THR A 659 5.44 43.10 -10.67
N ALA A 660 4.50 43.75 -9.98
CA ALA A 660 3.37 43.04 -9.36
C ALA A 660 2.45 42.32 -10.36
N LEU A 661 2.63 42.51 -11.66
CA LEU A 661 1.78 41.93 -12.73
C LEU A 661 2.47 40.80 -13.52
N ASP A 662 3.65 40.35 -13.13
CA ASP A 662 4.46 39.45 -13.96
C ASP A 662 3.84 38.07 -14.16
N VAL A 663 3.41 37.43 -13.08
CA VAL A 663 2.90 36.04 -13.14
C VAL A 663 1.56 35.90 -12.44
N PRO A 664 0.53 35.34 -13.10
CA PRO A 664 -0.70 34.97 -12.43
C PRO A 664 -0.45 33.75 -11.51
N ILE A 665 -0.75 33.90 -10.22
CA ILE A 665 -0.59 32.85 -9.19
C ILE A 665 -1.92 32.22 -8.77
N GLY A 666 -3.03 32.63 -9.38
CA GLY A 666 -4.33 32.03 -9.22
C GLY A 666 -5.48 33.01 -9.25
N THR A 667 -6.70 32.47 -9.09
CA THR A 667 -7.94 33.24 -9.08
C THR A 667 -8.59 33.15 -7.70
N GLY A 668 -9.05 34.28 -7.16
CA GLY A 668 -9.82 34.35 -5.94
C GLY A 668 -11.21 33.69 -6.12
N ASN A 669 -11.72 33.09 -5.06
CA ASN A 669 -13.08 32.52 -5.01
C ASN A 669 -13.91 33.07 -3.83
N GLY A 670 -13.44 34.14 -3.20
CA GLY A 670 -14.06 34.73 -2.01
C GLY A 670 -13.70 34.05 -0.68
N ASN A 671 -13.16 32.84 -0.72
CA ASN A 671 -12.76 32.06 0.48
C ASN A 671 -11.28 31.69 0.48
N LYS A 672 -10.68 31.49 -0.69
CA LYS A 672 -9.28 31.12 -0.84
C LYS A 672 -8.36 32.27 -0.43
N THR A 673 -7.57 32.06 0.61
CA THR A 673 -6.60 33.06 1.12
C THR A 673 -5.16 32.75 0.74
N ARG A 674 -4.82 31.54 0.26
CA ARG A 674 -3.47 31.05 0.08
C ARG A 674 -3.17 30.79 -1.41
N PHE A 675 -2.08 31.37 -1.94
CA PHE A 675 -1.67 31.27 -3.33
C PHE A 675 -0.20 30.95 -3.43
N ALA A 676 0.12 29.96 -4.27
CA ALA A 676 1.49 29.52 -4.49
C ALA A 676 2.23 30.42 -5.47
N LEU A 677 3.47 30.76 -5.20
CA LEU A 677 4.35 31.37 -6.19
C LEU A 677 4.78 30.33 -7.22
N VAL A 678 4.61 30.68 -8.49
CA VAL A 678 4.95 29.82 -9.62
C VAL A 678 5.62 30.62 -10.72
N LYS A 679 6.38 29.92 -11.57
CA LYS A 679 6.92 30.45 -12.82
C LYS A 679 6.63 29.46 -13.94
N SER A 680 6.12 29.95 -15.08
CA SER A 680 5.80 29.12 -16.24
C SER A 680 6.87 29.30 -17.32
N TYR A 681 7.21 28.18 -17.96
CA TYR A 681 8.13 28.13 -19.11
C TYR A 681 7.39 27.56 -20.31
N GLY A 682 7.43 28.27 -21.42
CA GLY A 682 6.63 27.97 -22.61
C GLY A 682 5.22 28.55 -22.55
N ASP A 683 4.45 28.35 -23.63
CA ASP A 683 3.10 28.87 -23.82
C ASP A 683 2.09 27.73 -23.97
N GLY A 684 0.85 27.97 -23.53
CA GLY A 684 -0.29 27.06 -23.73
C GLY A 684 -0.36 25.93 -22.71
N ALA A 685 -1.01 24.82 -23.12
CA ALA A 685 -1.30 23.68 -22.23
C ALA A 685 -0.07 22.86 -21.85
N ASP A 686 1.00 22.92 -22.63
CA ASP A 686 2.23 22.19 -22.43
C ASP A 686 3.31 22.99 -21.67
N ALA A 687 2.94 24.16 -21.13
CA ALA A 687 3.88 24.97 -20.35
C ALA A 687 4.30 24.26 -19.06
N GLU A 688 5.60 24.19 -18.81
CA GLU A 688 6.11 23.72 -17.52
C GLU A 688 5.83 24.78 -16.44
N VAL A 689 5.13 24.38 -15.37
CA VAL A 689 4.81 25.26 -14.24
C VAL A 689 5.69 24.86 -13.06
N ARG A 690 6.73 25.65 -12.83
CA ARG A 690 7.66 25.44 -11.72
C ARG A 690 7.16 26.14 -10.46
N ARG A 691 7.12 25.42 -9.37
CA ARG A 691 6.87 25.94 -8.04
C ARG A 691 8.09 26.73 -7.55
N ILE A 692 7.87 27.95 -7.00
CA ILE A 692 8.92 28.77 -6.43
C ILE A 692 8.81 28.73 -4.91
N THR A 693 9.71 27.99 -4.27
CA THR A 693 9.69 27.75 -2.82
C THR A 693 10.61 28.73 -2.06
N ARG A 694 11.57 29.37 -2.73
CA ARG A 694 12.57 30.27 -2.12
C ARG A 694 12.57 31.66 -2.76
N PRO A 695 11.48 32.42 -2.69
CA PRO A 695 11.47 33.79 -3.15
C PRO A 695 12.36 34.66 -2.22
N VAL A 696 12.89 35.75 -2.77
CA VAL A 696 13.57 36.81 -2.01
C VAL A 696 12.48 37.75 -1.49
N SER A 697 12.22 37.69 -0.20
CA SER A 697 11.10 38.40 0.44
C SER A 697 11.07 39.91 0.14
N ALA A 698 12.23 40.57 0.11
CA ALA A 698 12.34 41.99 -0.19
C ALA A 698 11.98 42.38 -1.62
N SER A 699 11.95 41.44 -2.57
CA SER A 699 11.61 41.64 -3.97
C SER A 699 10.16 41.41 -4.30
N LEU A 700 9.38 40.88 -3.34
CA LEU A 700 8.04 40.36 -3.59
C LEU A 700 7.01 41.49 -3.74
N LEU A 701 6.31 41.49 -4.87
CA LEU A 701 5.26 42.41 -5.24
C LEU A 701 3.99 41.64 -5.55
N VAL A 702 2.85 42.08 -5.05
CA VAL A 702 1.56 41.38 -5.25
C VAL A 702 0.51 42.35 -5.78
N ALA A 703 -0.33 41.89 -6.70
CA ALA A 703 -1.49 42.63 -7.16
C ALA A 703 -2.76 41.76 -7.22
N VAL A 704 -3.94 42.39 -7.10
CA VAL A 704 -5.24 41.77 -7.23
C VAL A 704 -6.03 42.58 -8.27
N ASN A 705 -6.51 41.91 -9.31
CA ASN A 705 -7.17 42.56 -10.48
C ASN A 705 -6.36 43.74 -11.05
N GLY A 706 -5.01 43.54 -11.18
CA GLY A 706 -4.12 44.57 -11.72
C GLY A 706 -3.77 45.70 -10.74
N SER A 707 -4.36 45.73 -9.55
CA SER A 707 -4.10 46.76 -8.54
C SER A 707 -3.05 46.29 -7.53
N PRO A 708 -1.89 46.94 -7.42
CA PRO A 708 -0.86 46.57 -6.45
C PRO A 708 -1.36 46.57 -5.01
N ARG A 709 -0.92 45.59 -4.24
CA ARG A 709 -1.26 45.38 -2.82
C ARG A 709 0.03 45.44 -1.98
N PRO A 710 0.39 46.62 -1.47
CA PRO A 710 1.62 46.77 -0.67
C PRO A 710 1.54 46.14 0.73
N SER A 711 0.33 45.76 1.16
CA SER A 711 0.04 45.14 2.46
C SER A 711 -1.24 44.31 2.40
N GLY A 712 -1.59 43.61 3.51
CA GLY A 712 -2.77 42.73 3.62
C GLY A 712 -2.49 41.30 3.20
N TRP A 713 -1.23 40.93 3.05
CA TRP A 713 -0.74 39.58 2.81
C TRP A 713 0.59 39.32 3.53
N VAL A 714 0.94 38.07 3.69
CA VAL A 714 2.23 37.61 4.26
C VAL A 714 2.82 36.53 3.37
N LEU A 715 4.15 36.49 3.31
CA LEU A 715 4.90 35.36 2.72
C LEU A 715 5.06 34.28 3.77
N GLU A 716 4.59 33.09 3.47
CA GLU A 716 4.79 31.88 4.27
C GLU A 716 5.92 31.01 3.70
N THR A 717 6.48 30.15 4.55
CA THR A 717 7.50 29.16 4.15
C THR A 717 7.04 28.36 2.94
N GLY A 718 7.97 28.03 2.04
CA GLY A 718 7.68 27.29 0.82
C GLY A 718 7.05 28.15 -0.29
N GLY A 719 7.17 29.49 -0.25
CA GLY A 719 6.73 30.37 -1.33
C GLY A 719 5.22 30.52 -1.46
N TRP A 720 4.51 30.60 -0.34
CA TRP A 720 3.09 30.86 -0.31
C TRP A 720 2.78 32.29 0.08
N ILE A 721 1.85 32.91 -0.64
CA ILE A 721 1.24 34.19 -0.27
C ILE A 721 -0.05 33.90 0.44
N ARG A 722 -0.20 34.34 1.70
CA ARG A 722 -1.46 34.26 2.44
C ARG A 722 -2.03 35.64 2.66
N PHE A 723 -3.24 35.87 2.13
CA PHE A 723 -4.00 37.09 2.34
C PHE A 723 -4.69 37.10 3.70
N ALA A 724 -4.74 38.24 4.35
CA ALA A 724 -5.54 38.45 5.57
C ALA A 724 -7.04 38.35 5.27
N THR A 725 -7.46 38.79 4.08
CA THR A 725 -8.85 38.70 3.58
C THR A 725 -8.80 38.08 2.21
N ALA A 726 -9.64 37.04 1.96
CA ALA A 726 -9.68 36.35 0.70
C ALA A 726 -9.98 37.30 -0.48
N PRO A 727 -9.24 37.22 -1.59
CA PRO A 727 -9.56 37.96 -2.81
C PRO A 727 -10.96 37.60 -3.33
N PRO A 728 -11.73 38.57 -3.86
CA PRO A 728 -13.06 38.36 -4.35
C PRO A 728 -13.16 37.24 -5.40
N ASN A 729 -14.37 36.71 -5.57
CA ASN A 729 -14.62 35.69 -6.59
C ASN A 729 -14.30 36.21 -7.99
N GLY A 730 -13.55 35.45 -8.77
CA GLY A 730 -13.08 35.83 -10.11
C GLY A 730 -11.88 36.78 -10.13
N ALA A 731 -11.41 37.27 -9.00
CA ALA A 731 -10.26 38.20 -8.95
C ALA A 731 -8.94 37.48 -9.31
N ILE A 732 -8.25 38.00 -10.32
CA ILE A 732 -6.93 37.48 -10.71
C ILE A 732 -5.88 38.00 -9.72
N VAL A 733 -5.12 37.07 -9.12
CA VAL A 733 -4.01 37.38 -8.24
C VAL A 733 -2.72 37.19 -9.04
N THR A 734 -1.87 38.21 -9.06
CA THR A 734 -0.57 38.20 -9.72
C THR A 734 0.54 38.52 -8.74
N ALA A 735 1.77 38.06 -9.03
CA ALA A 735 2.95 38.39 -8.25
C ALA A 735 4.19 38.57 -9.13
N GLY A 736 5.13 39.40 -8.61
CA GLY A 736 6.48 39.55 -9.15
C GLY A 736 7.51 39.37 -8.05
N PHE A 737 8.60 38.69 -8.36
CA PHE A 737 9.62 38.32 -7.37
C PHE A 737 10.95 37.93 -8.01
N ILE A 738 12.03 38.11 -7.24
CA ILE A 738 13.29 37.41 -7.45
C ILE A 738 13.28 36.14 -6.63
N PHE A 739 13.91 35.06 -7.10
CA PHE A 739 13.95 33.79 -6.39
C PHE A 739 15.33 33.14 -6.45
N ASP A 740 15.57 32.27 -5.48
CA ASP A 740 16.69 31.37 -5.43
C ASP A 740 16.22 29.92 -5.65
N VAL A 741 17.10 29.09 -6.18
CA VAL A 741 16.90 27.67 -6.33
C VAL A 741 17.40 26.99 -5.05
N PRO A 742 16.57 26.14 -4.39
CA PRO A 742 17.07 25.30 -3.32
C PRO A 742 17.98 24.23 -3.91
N VAL A 743 19.26 24.23 -3.52
CA VAL A 743 20.26 23.27 -3.99
C VAL A 743 21.02 22.66 -2.83
N ARG A 744 21.65 21.52 -3.09
CA ARG A 744 22.69 20.93 -2.24
C ARG A 744 23.92 20.61 -3.06
N PHE A 745 25.06 20.38 -2.40
CA PHE A 745 26.18 19.76 -3.09
C PHE A 745 25.76 18.36 -3.60
N GLU A 746 26.25 17.98 -4.77
CA GLU A 746 25.90 16.69 -5.38
C GLU A 746 26.50 15.51 -4.58
N GLY A 747 27.72 15.70 -4.02
CA GLY A 747 28.43 14.69 -3.25
C GLY A 747 29.00 15.21 -1.93
N ASP A 748 29.52 14.29 -1.13
CA ASP A 748 30.17 14.56 0.16
C ASP A 748 31.68 14.84 0.03
N GLN A 749 32.17 14.96 -1.20
CA GLN A 749 33.57 15.23 -1.50
C GLN A 749 33.71 16.53 -2.30
N LEU A 750 34.60 17.39 -1.87
CA LEU A 750 35.03 18.58 -2.61
C LEU A 750 36.54 18.45 -2.90
N SER A 751 36.87 18.26 -4.18
CA SER A 751 38.27 18.09 -4.60
C SER A 751 38.96 19.45 -4.76
N VAL A 752 40.08 19.62 -4.07
CA VAL A 752 40.90 20.81 -4.11
C VAL A 752 42.32 20.43 -4.50
N THR A 753 42.84 21.01 -5.58
CA THR A 753 44.22 20.81 -6.01
C THR A 753 45.07 21.99 -5.54
N ALA A 754 46.12 21.75 -4.77
CA ALA A 754 47.02 22.76 -4.29
C ALA A 754 48.23 22.93 -5.23
N PHE A 755 48.48 24.14 -5.70
CA PHE A 755 49.62 24.48 -6.57
C PHE A 755 50.67 25.34 -5.79
N GLY A 756 51.15 24.87 -4.63
CA GLY A 756 52.17 25.57 -3.82
C GLY A 756 51.60 26.24 -2.56
N LEU A 757 52.42 27.05 -1.88
CA LEU A 757 52.01 27.80 -0.68
C LEU A 757 51.05 28.92 -1.09
N ALA A 758 49.79 28.78 -0.76
CA ALA A 758 48.73 29.75 -0.97
C ALA A 758 48.11 29.80 -2.39
N ALA A 759 48.22 28.73 -3.22
CA ALA A 759 47.50 28.63 -4.50
C ALA A 759 46.73 27.29 -4.55
N GLY A 760 45.44 27.36 -4.83
CA GLY A 760 44.57 26.18 -5.00
C GLY A 760 43.56 26.37 -6.13
N GLU A 761 43.16 25.30 -6.76
CA GLU A 761 42.12 25.26 -7.79
C GLU A 761 41.04 24.24 -7.40
N ILE A 762 39.80 24.62 -7.65
CA ILE A 762 38.62 23.71 -7.54
C ILE A 762 37.98 23.67 -8.93
N PRO A 763 38.27 22.66 -9.73
CA PRO A 763 37.84 22.61 -11.14
C PRO A 763 36.34 22.42 -11.32
N SER A 764 35.65 21.81 -10.33
CA SER A 764 34.21 21.54 -10.37
C SER A 764 33.60 21.62 -8.98
N VAL A 765 32.43 22.23 -8.90
CA VAL A 765 31.59 22.34 -7.70
C VAL A 765 30.16 21.97 -8.08
N PRO A 766 29.85 20.67 -8.21
CA PRO A 766 28.56 20.24 -8.68
C PRO A 766 27.51 20.46 -7.59
N LEU A 767 26.44 21.14 -7.97
CA LEU A 767 25.25 21.39 -7.16
C LEU A 767 24.02 20.83 -7.86
N ILE A 768 23.10 20.32 -7.10
CA ILE A 768 21.88 19.75 -7.63
C ILE A 768 20.66 20.34 -6.92
N GLU A 769 19.62 20.67 -7.69
CA GLU A 769 18.37 21.20 -7.16
C GLU A 769 17.70 20.19 -6.23
N VAL A 770 17.20 20.66 -5.11
CA VAL A 770 16.38 19.91 -4.16
C VAL A 770 14.93 20.29 -4.38
N ARG A 771 14.08 19.27 -4.57
CA ARG A 771 12.63 19.48 -4.60
C ARG A 771 12.14 19.57 -3.16
N ASP A 772 12.20 20.78 -2.57
CA ASP A 772 11.59 21.05 -1.29
C ASP A 772 10.11 21.47 -1.49
N GLN A 773 9.24 21.03 -0.60
CA GLN A 773 7.80 21.26 -0.68
C GLN A 773 7.34 22.40 0.22
#